data_7aba5591c2a7ca3bcc7d05d1f4ffb0c0
#
_entry.id   7aba5591c2a7ca3bcc7d05d1f4ffb0c0
#
_cell.length_a   1.000
_cell.length_b   1.000
_cell.length_c   1.000
_cell.angle_alpha   90.00
_cell.angle_beta   90.00
_cell.angle_gamma   90.00
#
_symmetry.space_group_name_H-M   'P 1'
#
loop_
_entity.id
_entity.type
_entity.pdbx_description
1 polymer ?
#
loop_
_entity_poly.entity_id
_entity_poly.type
_entity_poly.pdbx_seq_one_letter_code
_entity_poly.pdbx_strand_id
1 'polypeptide(L)'
;MFQIYHSNKLDLQKDLLVRLISRHPLSDPFQPETILVQSPGMAQWLKLELADTLGIAANIDFPLPASFLWSSFTAVLEDVPARSAFNKEALTWGLMELLPQQLSQTEFAPLQRYLEQDEGQYKLYQLCGKVADIFDQYLVYRPEWIASWESGDDLPDITASQPWQPILWRTLQQHILGLGLSHWHRGNMFNGFVAALNAGKFDHTELPARLFVFGISALPQNFVEALQALGQRIDVHLMVCNPCKYYWGDIVDPKYLARINQRWLSKPGMSVAALAESYHSHGNPLLSSMGKLGRDYLHQIQDLAAPEIELFEDCERTSLLQSVQQDILELDDPSSERVLDAEQKRVLPAEDRSLQLHSAHSPLREVEILYDQLLAMLDEHADLSPRDIIIMMPDVAAYAPYIEAVFGNAPFDRYIPFSISDRTLQQESPLLQSFLRLLGLPESRVTVSEVLEILEVPAVLRQFNLDSDRFERICRWIEACQIRWGIDADQRVRQGLPPFEQNSWRFGLRRMLAGFAMGQSDSLWHGIDPYAEIEGLEAEDLGQLAEFVELLEFCCERLQQEKPVAGWFEVINDILQRAYQPDEQDEILLSQIRQVLEQLQQQLSDSHYQQPLSWAIMRDYLTAELGSSRASQRFMVGAVNFCTLMPMRSIPFRVVCLLGMNDGVYPRAIPPMGFDLMAEHPRRGDRSRRDDDRYLFLEALLSARQTLYISYIGRSVQDNSPKVPSVLVSELMEYCQQNYRLDSDSDNATLQQQLLTEHPLQPFSDRYFTPESSLFSYAEEWLPLLRQQGNTEQSFMTRPLVAEPLEDLELTDLLAFARNPVKHFFQRRLKVFFNSAGVELQDEEPFQLDGLSLYQLKQQLLDASINEQQHQCFERMVASGQLPVGIAAELQTRKLRHDCQEMADKIRPYINAPERIECQLIIAGIPLNGWLTGVYPGALVRYRAANAKGRDMVQLWLEHLVLCASGYRLQSYFFGLNGRHWFDPLEQGRALDYLQEWLNAYRQGLCEPLPLPADTAWILES
;
A
#
# COMPACT_ATOMS: atom_id res chain seq x y z
N MET A 1 -23.15 31.29 30.49
CA MET A 1 -22.74 32.41 29.60
C MET A 1 -22.22 31.79 28.29
N PHE A 2 -22.52 32.39 27.13
CA PHE A 2 -21.94 31.93 25.85
C PHE A 2 -21.03 33.04 25.30
N GLN A 3 -19.75 32.76 25.13
CA GLN A 3 -18.73 33.72 24.72
C GLN A 3 -17.92 33.21 23.54
N ILE A 4 -17.73 34.04 22.53
CA ILE A 4 -16.96 33.69 21.32
C ILE A 4 -15.63 34.44 21.34
N TYR A 5 -14.55 33.76 20.96
CA TYR A 5 -13.20 34.29 20.86
C TYR A 5 -12.67 34.04 19.45
N HIS A 6 -12.31 35.08 18.71
CA HIS A 6 -11.71 35.00 17.39
C HIS A 6 -10.21 35.20 17.46
N SER A 7 -9.43 34.33 16.82
CA SER A 7 -7.97 34.51 16.68
C SER A 7 -7.48 33.86 15.40
N ASN A 8 -6.45 34.44 14.78
CA ASN A 8 -5.74 33.86 13.64
C ASN A 8 -4.66 32.83 14.09
N LYS A 9 -4.39 32.72 15.37
CA LYS A 9 -3.35 31.84 15.92
C LYS A 9 -3.91 30.99 17.06
N LEU A 10 -3.73 29.67 16.97
CA LEU A 10 -4.10 28.71 18.02
C LEU A 10 -3.26 28.91 19.29
N ASP A 11 -2.01 29.36 19.16
CA ASP A 11 -1.14 29.67 20.30
C ASP A 11 -1.78 30.69 21.23
N LEU A 12 -2.35 31.75 20.68
CA LEU A 12 -3.04 32.77 21.47
C LEU A 12 -4.32 32.25 22.14
N GLN A 13 -5.06 31.38 21.44
CA GLN A 13 -6.24 30.74 22.03
C GLN A 13 -5.85 29.80 23.18
N LYS A 14 -4.77 29.04 23.01
CA LYS A 14 -4.21 28.21 24.08
C LYS A 14 -3.81 29.05 25.29
N ASP A 15 -3.10 30.16 25.08
CA ASP A 15 -2.69 31.07 26.19
C ASP A 15 -3.89 31.66 26.91
N LEU A 16 -4.95 32.01 26.17
CA LEU A 16 -6.22 32.43 26.74
C LEU A 16 -6.87 31.31 27.56
N LEU A 17 -6.94 30.08 27.01
CA LEU A 17 -7.48 28.91 27.70
C LEU A 17 -6.74 28.67 29.03
N VAL A 18 -5.41 28.68 29.02
CA VAL A 18 -4.57 28.55 30.22
C VAL A 18 -4.94 29.61 31.26
N ARG A 19 -5.08 30.87 30.82
CA ARG A 19 -5.44 31.98 31.73
C ARG A 19 -6.86 31.82 32.27
N LEU A 20 -7.82 31.37 31.49
CA LEU A 20 -9.19 31.14 31.95
C LEU A 20 -9.23 30.01 33.00
N ILE A 21 -8.56 28.91 32.74
CA ILE A 21 -8.45 27.78 33.69
C ILE A 21 -7.76 28.21 34.98
N SER A 22 -6.61 28.92 34.88
CA SER A 22 -5.80 29.33 36.06
C SER A 22 -6.47 30.41 36.92
N ARG A 23 -7.19 31.37 36.33
CA ARG A 23 -7.85 32.46 37.04
C ARG A 23 -9.19 32.06 37.66
N HIS A 24 -9.85 31.10 37.07
CA HIS A 24 -11.17 30.63 37.50
C HIS A 24 -11.13 29.10 37.65
N PRO A 25 -10.39 28.57 38.65
CA PRO A 25 -10.36 27.13 38.92
C PRO A 25 -11.75 26.63 39.29
N LEU A 26 -12.06 25.39 38.91
CA LEU A 26 -13.31 24.73 39.30
C LEU A 26 -13.38 24.61 40.83
N SER A 27 -14.57 24.68 41.37
CA SER A 27 -14.79 24.59 42.83
C SER A 27 -14.44 23.23 43.42
N ASP A 28 -14.63 22.19 42.62
CA ASP A 28 -14.23 20.80 42.93
C ASP A 28 -13.01 20.43 42.08
N PRO A 29 -11.85 20.15 42.71
CA PRO A 29 -10.63 19.74 41.98
C PRO A 29 -10.71 18.37 41.32
N PHE A 30 -11.68 17.54 41.65
CA PHE A 30 -11.94 16.24 41.03
C PHE A 30 -12.90 16.32 39.83
N GLN A 31 -13.56 17.45 39.63
CA GLN A 31 -14.35 17.67 38.42
C GLN A 31 -13.43 17.94 37.21
N PRO A 32 -13.56 17.20 36.11
CA PRO A 32 -12.69 17.42 34.95
C PRO A 32 -13.02 18.72 34.23
N GLU A 33 -11.99 19.36 33.69
CA GLU A 33 -12.19 20.40 32.69
C GLU A 33 -12.57 19.75 31.36
N THR A 34 -13.66 20.24 30.75
CA THR A 34 -14.14 19.67 29.49
C THR A 34 -13.78 20.56 28.31
N ILE A 35 -12.97 20.05 27.40
CA ILE A 35 -12.48 20.77 26.22
C ILE A 35 -12.83 19.99 24.97
N LEU A 36 -13.82 20.46 24.19
CA LEU A 36 -14.15 19.85 22.90
C LEU A 36 -13.07 20.14 21.89
N VAL A 37 -12.60 19.11 21.24
CA VAL A 37 -11.56 19.17 20.20
C VAL A 37 -12.00 18.45 18.93
N GLN A 38 -11.42 18.82 17.81
CA GLN A 38 -11.77 18.25 16.50
C GLN A 38 -11.13 16.89 16.24
N SER A 39 -10.00 16.60 16.87
CA SER A 39 -9.24 15.37 16.63
C SER A 39 -8.46 14.94 17.86
N PRO A 40 -8.11 13.63 17.96
CA PRO A 40 -7.21 13.13 18.99
C PRO A 40 -5.82 13.78 18.96
N GLY A 41 -5.33 14.17 17.75
CA GLY A 41 -4.06 14.88 17.59
C GLY A 41 -4.10 16.26 18.27
N MET A 42 -5.18 17.02 18.11
CA MET A 42 -5.40 18.29 18.82
C MET A 42 -5.47 18.08 20.32
N ALA A 43 -6.15 17.04 20.80
CA ALA A 43 -6.18 16.69 22.22
C ALA A 43 -4.78 16.46 22.78
N GLN A 44 -3.96 15.68 22.08
CA GLN A 44 -2.59 15.36 22.51
C GLN A 44 -1.69 16.60 22.51
N TRP A 45 -1.75 17.43 21.46
CA TRP A 45 -1.02 18.69 21.39
C TRP A 45 -1.41 19.61 22.55
N LEU A 46 -2.71 19.82 22.76
CA LEU A 46 -3.19 20.71 23.81
C LEU A 46 -2.82 20.18 25.22
N LYS A 47 -2.83 18.87 25.43
CA LYS A 47 -2.41 18.22 26.67
C LYS A 47 -0.94 18.49 26.99
N LEU A 48 -0.06 18.41 25.99
CA LEU A 48 1.37 18.70 26.13
C LEU A 48 1.59 20.19 26.42
N GLU A 49 0.97 21.08 25.67
CA GLU A 49 1.08 22.53 25.85
C GLU A 49 0.56 23.00 27.20
N LEU A 50 -0.57 22.42 27.66
CA LEU A 50 -1.10 22.69 29.01
C LEU A 50 -0.15 22.18 30.09
N ALA A 51 0.46 21.00 29.92
CA ALA A 51 1.43 20.46 30.87
C ALA A 51 2.69 21.32 30.94
N ASP A 52 3.21 21.80 29.82
CA ASP A 52 4.37 22.67 29.75
C ASP A 52 4.11 24.02 30.47
N THR A 53 2.88 24.55 30.34
CA THR A 53 2.54 25.86 30.93
C THR A 53 2.09 25.78 32.37
N LEU A 54 1.31 24.77 32.75
CA LEU A 54 0.73 24.59 34.09
C LEU A 54 1.59 23.69 34.99
N GLY A 55 2.61 23.03 34.44
CA GLY A 55 3.42 22.02 35.09
C GLY A 55 2.81 20.62 35.11
N ILE A 56 1.48 20.51 35.20
CA ILE A 56 0.71 19.25 35.16
C ILE A 56 -0.60 19.49 34.41
N ALA A 57 -0.90 18.68 33.43
CA ALA A 57 -2.21 18.58 32.76
C ALA A 57 -2.92 17.30 33.17
N ALA A 58 -3.61 17.32 34.28
CA ALA A 58 -4.37 16.19 34.80
C ALA A 58 -5.85 16.57 34.95
N ASN A 59 -6.73 15.57 34.93
CA ASN A 59 -8.17 15.72 35.07
C ASN A 59 -8.79 16.65 34.02
N ILE A 60 -8.44 16.44 32.76
CA ILE A 60 -8.98 17.18 31.62
C ILE A 60 -9.53 16.16 30.62
N ASP A 61 -10.79 16.33 30.24
CA ASP A 61 -11.45 15.50 29.24
C ASP A 61 -11.48 16.20 27.87
N PHE A 62 -11.16 15.46 26.84
CA PHE A 62 -11.14 15.95 25.45
C PHE A 62 -12.14 15.17 24.57
N PRO A 63 -13.46 15.33 24.78
CA PRO A 63 -14.45 14.63 23.96
C PRO A 63 -14.54 15.26 22.57
N LEU A 64 -14.95 14.41 21.60
CA LEU A 64 -15.34 14.89 20.28
C LEU A 64 -16.75 15.50 20.32
N PRO A 65 -17.10 16.49 19.47
CA PRO A 65 -18.37 17.18 19.52
C PRO A 65 -19.60 16.27 19.49
N ALA A 66 -19.62 15.26 18.63
CA ALA A 66 -20.74 14.33 18.53
C ALA A 66 -20.93 13.48 19.78
N SER A 67 -19.84 12.99 20.38
CA SER A 67 -19.87 12.19 21.62
C SER A 67 -20.32 13.04 22.81
N PHE A 68 -19.82 14.26 22.89
CA PHE A 68 -20.22 15.19 23.95
C PHE A 68 -21.71 15.55 23.87
N LEU A 69 -22.20 15.90 22.69
CA LEU A 69 -23.63 16.19 22.54
C LEU A 69 -24.52 14.99 22.85
N TRP A 70 -24.10 13.79 22.43
CA TRP A 70 -24.83 12.57 22.79
C TRP A 70 -24.90 12.38 24.30
N SER A 71 -23.79 12.49 25.01
CA SER A 71 -23.79 12.40 26.50
C SER A 71 -24.62 13.53 27.14
N SER A 72 -24.60 14.74 26.57
CA SER A 72 -25.45 15.83 27.04
C SER A 72 -26.95 15.55 26.82
N PHE A 73 -27.31 14.93 25.70
CA PHE A 73 -28.69 14.52 25.43
C PHE A 73 -29.16 13.46 26.43
N THR A 74 -28.31 12.45 26.71
CA THR A 74 -28.64 11.41 27.71
C THR A 74 -28.77 11.96 29.13
N ALA A 75 -28.01 13.01 29.45
CA ALA A 75 -28.09 13.68 30.76
C ALA A 75 -29.34 14.55 30.93
N VAL A 76 -29.91 15.09 29.84
CA VAL A 76 -30.99 16.08 29.91
C VAL A 76 -32.35 15.48 29.52
N LEU A 77 -32.37 14.51 28.60
CA LEU A 77 -33.59 13.92 28.09
C LEU A 77 -33.89 12.60 28.83
N GLU A 78 -35.14 12.38 29.16
CA GLU A 78 -35.61 11.10 29.72
C GLU A 78 -35.67 10.02 28.64
N ASP A 79 -35.39 8.77 29.01
CA ASP A 79 -35.53 7.56 28.15
C ASP A 79 -34.67 7.56 26.88
N VAL A 80 -33.55 8.28 26.88
CA VAL A 80 -32.58 8.20 25.78
C VAL A 80 -31.69 6.98 25.99
N PRO A 81 -31.61 6.06 24.99
CA PRO A 81 -30.78 4.88 25.13
C PRO A 81 -29.29 5.23 25.00
N ALA A 82 -28.42 4.43 25.61
CA ALA A 82 -26.96 4.57 25.47
C ALA A 82 -26.50 4.50 24.00
N ARG A 83 -27.23 3.72 23.19
CA ARG A 83 -27.02 3.64 21.73
C ARG A 83 -28.37 3.84 21.03
N SER A 84 -28.36 4.65 19.96
CA SER A 84 -29.56 4.89 19.16
C SER A 84 -29.86 3.70 18.25
N ALA A 85 -31.12 3.27 18.17
CA ALA A 85 -31.60 2.34 17.14
C ALA A 85 -31.53 2.94 15.70
N PHE A 86 -31.30 4.24 15.60
CA PHE A 86 -31.13 4.95 14.34
C PHE A 86 -29.67 5.30 14.04
N ASN A 87 -28.70 4.64 14.64
CA ASN A 87 -27.32 4.77 14.22
C ASN A 87 -27.12 4.05 12.88
N LYS A 88 -26.06 4.40 12.14
CA LYS A 88 -25.78 3.89 10.79
C LYS A 88 -25.77 2.35 10.74
N GLU A 89 -25.17 1.70 11.73
CA GLU A 89 -25.05 0.25 11.80
C GLU A 89 -26.42 -0.40 11.99
N ALA A 90 -27.21 0.07 12.96
CA ALA A 90 -28.55 -0.44 13.19
C ALA A 90 -29.49 -0.18 12.00
N LEU A 91 -29.39 1.01 11.38
CA LEU A 91 -30.12 1.32 10.15
C LEU A 91 -29.75 0.35 9.02
N THR A 92 -28.47 0.02 8.85
CA THR A 92 -28.02 -0.92 7.81
C THR A 92 -28.72 -2.28 7.97
N TRP A 93 -28.71 -2.86 9.16
CA TRP A 93 -29.33 -4.16 9.42
C TRP A 93 -30.87 -4.11 9.36
N GLY A 94 -31.49 -3.06 9.86
CA GLY A 94 -32.92 -2.83 9.71
C GLY A 94 -33.34 -2.72 8.23
N LEU A 95 -32.57 -2.02 7.42
CA LEU A 95 -32.81 -1.91 5.98
C LEU A 95 -32.61 -3.23 5.23
N MET A 96 -31.64 -4.05 5.64
CA MET A 96 -31.44 -5.41 5.12
C MET A 96 -32.69 -6.29 5.27
N GLU A 97 -33.42 -6.12 6.34
CA GLU A 97 -34.66 -6.86 6.59
C GLU A 97 -35.86 -6.28 5.82
N LEU A 98 -35.97 -4.95 5.79
CA LEU A 98 -37.18 -4.27 5.28
C LEU A 98 -37.17 -4.02 3.77
N LEU A 99 -36.01 -3.65 3.19
CA LEU A 99 -35.94 -3.24 1.78
C LEU A 99 -36.43 -4.34 0.82
N PRO A 100 -36.10 -5.64 1.00
CA PRO A 100 -36.61 -6.69 0.13
C PRO A 100 -38.15 -6.78 0.08
N GLN A 101 -38.81 -6.45 1.19
CA GLN A 101 -40.28 -6.47 1.31
C GLN A 101 -40.95 -5.32 0.54
N GLN A 102 -40.20 -4.23 0.26
CA GLN A 102 -40.74 -3.04 -0.42
C GLN A 102 -40.50 -3.05 -1.94
N LEU A 103 -39.61 -3.91 -2.46
CA LEU A 103 -39.19 -3.93 -3.86
C LEU A 103 -40.33 -4.15 -4.88
N SER A 104 -41.50 -4.67 -4.44
CA SER A 104 -42.67 -4.87 -5.31
C SER A 104 -43.43 -3.59 -5.63
N GLN A 105 -43.17 -2.48 -4.93
CA GLN A 105 -43.84 -1.19 -5.16
C GLN A 105 -43.18 -0.44 -6.32
N THR A 106 -43.95 0.36 -7.03
CA THR A 106 -43.53 1.09 -8.25
C THR A 106 -42.43 2.08 -7.96
N GLU A 107 -42.41 2.71 -6.81
CA GLU A 107 -41.45 3.69 -6.36
C GLU A 107 -40.04 3.07 -6.18
N PHE A 108 -39.99 1.78 -5.88
CA PHE A 108 -38.75 1.03 -5.67
C PHE A 108 -38.20 0.36 -6.95
N ALA A 109 -38.82 0.57 -8.12
CA ALA A 109 -38.39 -0.05 -9.36
C ALA A 109 -36.88 0.16 -9.72
N PRO A 110 -36.25 1.32 -9.46
CA PRO A 110 -34.80 1.48 -9.67
C PRO A 110 -33.95 0.57 -8.79
N LEU A 111 -34.33 0.40 -7.52
CA LEU A 111 -33.62 -0.44 -6.55
C LEU A 111 -33.85 -1.92 -6.87
N GLN A 112 -35.05 -2.30 -7.29
CA GLN A 112 -35.35 -3.66 -7.74
C GLN A 112 -34.45 -4.08 -8.91
N ARG A 113 -34.30 -3.21 -9.93
CA ARG A 113 -33.38 -3.48 -11.06
C ARG A 113 -31.93 -3.60 -10.65
N TYR A 114 -31.47 -2.79 -9.69
CA TYR A 114 -30.11 -2.86 -9.19
C TYR A 114 -29.83 -4.19 -8.47
N LEU A 115 -30.83 -4.70 -7.75
CA LEU A 115 -30.72 -5.93 -6.98
C LEU A 115 -31.05 -7.20 -7.81
N GLU A 116 -31.42 -7.06 -9.09
CA GLU A 116 -31.49 -8.21 -10.01
C GLU A 116 -30.14 -8.93 -10.03
N GLN A 117 -30.14 -10.25 -9.85
CA GLN A 117 -28.95 -11.10 -9.80
C GLN A 117 -28.03 -10.85 -8.57
N ASP A 118 -28.59 -10.49 -7.42
CA ASP A 118 -27.86 -10.42 -6.17
C ASP A 118 -27.72 -11.80 -5.53
N GLU A 119 -26.55 -12.42 -5.67
CA GLU A 119 -26.24 -13.69 -5.02
C GLU A 119 -25.75 -13.43 -3.59
N GLY A 120 -26.36 -14.10 -2.61
CA GLY A 120 -25.99 -14.02 -1.19
C GLY A 120 -26.22 -12.66 -0.53
N GLN A 121 -27.12 -11.83 -1.06
CA GLN A 121 -27.52 -10.52 -0.52
C GLN A 121 -26.36 -9.49 -0.37
N TYR A 122 -25.27 -9.66 -1.07
CA TYR A 122 -24.10 -8.78 -0.93
C TYR A 122 -24.35 -7.38 -1.49
N LYS A 123 -24.98 -7.27 -2.69
CA LYS A 123 -25.38 -5.96 -3.23
C LYS A 123 -26.39 -5.25 -2.34
N LEU A 124 -27.34 -6.03 -1.79
CA LEU A 124 -28.31 -5.50 -0.83
C LEU A 124 -27.61 -4.91 0.40
N TYR A 125 -26.64 -5.63 0.99
CA TYR A 125 -25.85 -5.15 2.13
C TYR A 125 -25.14 -3.83 1.82
N GLN A 126 -24.44 -3.77 0.69
CA GLN A 126 -23.74 -2.55 0.25
C GLN A 126 -24.72 -1.38 0.03
N LEU A 127 -25.86 -1.63 -0.61
CA LEU A 127 -26.89 -0.62 -0.83
C LEU A 127 -27.47 -0.12 0.49
N CYS A 128 -27.84 -1.02 1.40
CA CYS A 128 -28.36 -0.68 2.72
C CYS A 128 -27.37 0.18 3.53
N GLY A 129 -26.08 -0.17 3.50
CA GLY A 129 -25.02 0.63 4.13
C GLY A 129 -24.92 2.05 3.54
N LYS A 130 -25.10 2.21 2.22
CA LYS A 130 -25.09 3.52 1.56
C LYS A 130 -26.37 4.34 1.82
N VAL A 131 -27.52 3.69 1.88
CA VAL A 131 -28.79 4.33 2.25
C VAL A 131 -28.77 4.75 3.71
N ALA A 132 -28.26 3.90 4.60
CA ALA A 132 -28.08 4.24 6.02
C ALA A 132 -27.16 5.45 6.22
N ASP A 133 -26.07 5.53 5.45
CA ASP A 133 -25.14 6.67 5.45
C ASP A 133 -25.82 7.97 5.07
N ILE A 134 -26.66 7.95 4.04
CA ILE A 134 -27.43 9.13 3.61
C ILE A 134 -28.49 9.50 4.64
N PHE A 135 -29.21 8.54 5.19
CA PHE A 135 -30.21 8.83 6.23
C PHE A 135 -29.55 9.40 7.49
N ASP A 136 -28.38 8.91 7.90
CA ASP A 136 -27.63 9.51 9.01
C ASP A 136 -27.20 10.96 8.71
N GLN A 137 -26.83 11.26 7.46
CA GLN A 137 -26.56 12.64 7.03
C GLN A 137 -27.82 13.50 7.08
N TYR A 138 -28.99 13.00 6.64
CA TYR A 138 -30.26 13.75 6.74
C TYR A 138 -30.66 14.02 8.19
N LEU A 139 -30.43 13.08 9.09
CA LEU A 139 -30.69 13.29 10.53
C LEU A 139 -29.87 14.46 11.11
N VAL A 140 -28.69 14.73 10.55
CA VAL A 140 -27.80 15.82 11.00
C VAL A 140 -28.05 17.12 10.25
N TYR A 141 -28.18 17.08 8.91
CA TYR A 141 -28.21 18.29 8.08
C TYR A 141 -29.59 18.67 7.57
N ARG A 142 -30.59 17.79 7.65
CA ARG A 142 -31.97 17.97 7.16
C ARG A 142 -33.01 17.38 8.13
N PRO A 143 -32.90 17.63 9.45
CA PRO A 143 -33.85 17.07 10.40
C PRO A 143 -35.30 17.40 10.09
N GLU A 144 -35.57 18.56 9.45
CA GLU A 144 -36.89 18.96 9.02
C GLU A 144 -37.48 18.07 7.91
N TRP A 145 -36.64 17.49 7.01
CA TRP A 145 -37.13 16.52 6.03
C TRP A 145 -37.61 15.24 6.73
N ILE A 146 -36.80 14.77 7.65
CA ILE A 146 -37.11 13.58 8.44
C ILE A 146 -38.41 13.79 9.23
N ALA A 147 -38.57 14.92 9.91
CA ALA A 147 -39.78 15.25 10.66
C ALA A 147 -41.03 15.35 9.75
N SER A 148 -40.91 15.92 8.55
CA SER A 148 -41.99 15.93 7.56
C SER A 148 -42.37 14.55 7.08
N TRP A 149 -41.40 13.69 6.76
CA TRP A 149 -41.64 12.31 6.35
C TRP A 149 -42.34 11.50 7.47
N GLU A 150 -41.94 11.71 8.72
CA GLU A 150 -42.54 11.07 9.90
C GLU A 150 -43.99 11.54 10.14
N SER A 151 -44.30 12.78 9.82
CA SER A 151 -45.68 13.30 9.88
C SER A 151 -46.56 12.92 8.67
N GLY A 152 -45.98 12.26 7.66
CA GLY A 152 -46.67 11.77 6.47
C GLY A 152 -46.62 12.73 5.26
N ASP A 153 -45.85 13.80 5.34
CA ASP A 153 -45.56 14.67 4.21
C ASP A 153 -44.27 14.24 3.47
N ASP A 154 -44.44 13.75 2.25
CA ASP A 154 -43.34 13.21 1.43
C ASP A 154 -42.46 14.27 0.81
N LEU A 155 -42.80 15.55 0.93
CA LEU A 155 -42.10 16.67 0.32
C LEU A 155 -41.85 16.48 -1.18
N PRO A 156 -42.91 16.37 -2.02
CA PRO A 156 -42.78 15.95 -3.40
C PRO A 156 -41.89 16.85 -4.26
N ASP A 157 -41.74 18.14 -3.90
CA ASP A 157 -40.82 19.07 -4.57
C ASP A 157 -39.34 18.73 -4.35
N ILE A 158 -39.02 17.99 -3.30
CA ILE A 158 -37.66 17.58 -2.92
C ILE A 158 -37.38 16.14 -3.36
N THR A 159 -38.36 15.26 -3.15
CA THR A 159 -38.22 13.81 -3.33
C THR A 159 -38.61 13.29 -4.71
N ALA A 160 -38.98 14.19 -5.66
CA ALA A 160 -39.45 13.82 -7.00
C ALA A 160 -38.51 12.83 -7.72
N SER A 161 -37.19 12.92 -7.53
CA SER A 161 -36.21 12.05 -8.13
C SER A 161 -36.07 10.69 -7.39
N GLN A 162 -36.41 10.64 -6.11
CA GLN A 162 -36.24 9.48 -5.22
C GLN A 162 -37.46 9.27 -4.31
N PRO A 163 -38.67 8.99 -4.86
CA PRO A 163 -39.89 8.90 -4.08
C PRO A 163 -39.96 7.73 -3.08
N TRP A 164 -39.04 6.78 -3.22
CA TRP A 164 -38.91 5.62 -2.32
C TRP A 164 -38.31 5.98 -0.94
N GLN A 165 -37.57 7.08 -0.82
CA GLN A 165 -36.87 7.42 0.43
C GLN A 165 -37.82 7.74 1.59
N PRO A 166 -38.84 8.62 1.45
CA PRO A 166 -39.82 8.87 2.53
C PRO A 166 -40.57 7.60 2.95
N ILE A 167 -40.93 6.77 1.99
CA ILE A 167 -41.65 5.51 2.21
C ILE A 167 -40.76 4.56 3.04
N LEU A 168 -39.51 4.40 2.62
CA LEU A 168 -38.54 3.53 3.28
C LEU A 168 -38.24 4.01 4.71
N TRP A 169 -38.06 5.33 4.91
CA TRP A 169 -37.82 5.90 6.23
C TRP A 169 -38.99 5.64 7.18
N ARG A 170 -40.23 5.89 6.77
CA ARG A 170 -41.42 5.62 7.61
C ARG A 170 -41.54 4.13 7.93
N THR A 171 -41.29 3.26 6.97
CA THR A 171 -41.31 1.81 7.20
C THR A 171 -40.28 1.41 8.25
N LEU A 172 -39.07 1.95 8.16
CA LEU A 172 -37.98 1.72 9.10
C LEU A 172 -38.32 2.25 10.49
N GLN A 173 -38.84 3.47 10.61
CA GLN A 173 -39.29 4.04 11.89
C GLN A 173 -40.38 3.20 12.53
N GLN A 174 -41.40 2.80 11.76
CA GLN A 174 -42.47 1.96 12.27
C GLN A 174 -41.97 0.58 12.74
N HIS A 175 -41.01 0.02 12.04
CA HIS A 175 -40.36 -1.24 12.43
C HIS A 175 -39.62 -1.09 13.77
N ILE A 176 -38.79 -0.08 13.92
CA ILE A 176 -38.02 0.22 15.13
C ILE A 176 -38.97 0.43 16.33
N LEU A 177 -40.02 1.21 16.14
CA LEU A 177 -41.05 1.41 17.19
C LEU A 177 -41.82 0.13 17.49
N GLY A 178 -42.14 -0.70 16.48
CA GLY A 178 -42.79 -1.98 16.62
C GLY A 178 -41.97 -3.00 17.45
N LEU A 179 -40.64 -2.87 17.43
CA LEU A 179 -39.74 -3.65 18.28
C LEU A 179 -39.68 -3.14 19.74
N GLY A 180 -40.41 -2.06 20.07
CA GLY A 180 -40.35 -1.44 21.38
C GLY A 180 -39.10 -0.63 21.68
N LEU A 181 -38.31 -0.31 20.63
CA LEU A 181 -37.11 0.50 20.76
C LEU A 181 -37.46 2.01 20.83
N SER A 182 -36.51 2.81 21.30
CA SER A 182 -36.70 4.25 21.49
C SER A 182 -36.96 4.97 20.17
N HIS A 183 -37.81 5.98 20.22
CA HIS A 183 -38.07 6.89 19.08
C HIS A 183 -36.99 8.00 18.90
N TRP A 184 -36.06 8.05 19.84
CA TRP A 184 -35.03 9.09 19.80
C TRP A 184 -33.98 8.84 18.72
N HIS A 185 -33.82 9.82 17.86
CA HIS A 185 -32.75 9.88 16.86
C HIS A 185 -32.12 11.29 16.82
N ARG A 186 -30.98 11.45 16.18
CA ARG A 186 -30.26 12.74 16.16
C ARG A 186 -31.12 13.92 15.70
N GLY A 187 -32.05 13.73 14.76
CA GLY A 187 -32.89 14.79 14.24
C GLY A 187 -33.93 15.33 15.24
N ASN A 188 -34.57 14.47 16.04
CA ASN A 188 -35.60 14.89 17.00
C ASN A 188 -35.05 15.16 18.41
N MET A 189 -33.95 14.56 18.81
CA MET A 189 -33.29 14.81 20.11
C MET A 189 -32.91 16.27 20.28
N PHE A 190 -32.51 16.91 19.18
CA PHE A 190 -32.10 18.30 19.18
C PHE A 190 -33.19 19.24 19.70
N ASN A 191 -34.36 19.16 19.11
CA ASN A 191 -35.49 19.96 19.50
C ASN A 191 -35.97 19.65 20.93
N GLY A 192 -35.96 18.36 21.28
CA GLY A 192 -36.25 17.88 22.64
C GLY A 192 -35.28 18.44 23.67
N PHE A 193 -33.99 18.44 23.36
CA PHE A 193 -32.94 18.94 24.23
C PHE A 193 -33.06 20.44 24.49
N VAL A 194 -33.21 21.24 23.45
CA VAL A 194 -33.41 22.68 23.59
C VAL A 194 -34.67 23.00 24.41
N ALA A 195 -35.77 22.29 24.19
CA ALA A 195 -36.99 22.43 24.96
C ALA A 195 -36.80 22.06 26.45
N ALA A 196 -36.13 20.99 26.75
CA ALA A 196 -35.83 20.54 28.11
C ALA A 196 -34.91 21.51 28.86
N LEU A 197 -33.83 21.99 28.19
CA LEU A 197 -32.97 23.03 28.76
C LEU A 197 -33.75 24.32 29.10
N ASN A 198 -34.64 24.76 28.20
CA ASN A 198 -35.46 25.94 28.43
C ASN A 198 -36.46 25.74 29.61
N ALA A 199 -36.99 24.54 29.74
CA ALA A 199 -37.92 24.20 30.83
C ALA A 199 -37.21 24.00 32.19
N GLY A 200 -35.90 23.82 32.22
CA GLY A 200 -35.12 23.60 33.44
C GLY A 200 -35.41 22.26 34.15
N LYS A 201 -35.89 21.26 33.43
CA LYS A 201 -36.27 19.93 33.94
C LYS A 201 -35.15 18.91 33.74
N PHE A 202 -33.99 19.09 34.40
CA PHE A 202 -32.85 18.14 34.31
C PHE A 202 -31.97 18.28 35.54
N ASP A 203 -31.11 17.33 35.82
CA ASP A 203 -30.14 17.40 36.89
C ASP A 203 -28.87 18.16 36.39
N HIS A 204 -28.61 19.31 36.99
CA HIS A 204 -27.47 20.15 36.67
C HIS A 204 -26.12 19.51 37.00
N THR A 205 -26.09 18.47 37.84
CA THR A 205 -24.84 17.79 38.24
C THR A 205 -24.28 16.88 37.17
N GLU A 206 -25.09 16.50 36.19
CA GLU A 206 -24.67 15.64 35.06
C GLU A 206 -24.05 16.45 33.91
N LEU A 207 -24.18 17.79 33.93
CA LEU A 207 -23.51 18.64 32.94
C LEU A 207 -22.17 19.18 33.47
N PRO A 208 -21.15 19.42 32.61
CA PRO A 208 -19.92 20.03 33.04
C PRO A 208 -20.16 21.47 33.57
N ALA A 209 -19.37 21.91 34.57
CA ALA A 209 -19.48 23.26 35.10
C ALA A 209 -19.22 24.34 34.03
N ARG A 210 -18.29 24.08 33.15
CA ARG A 210 -18.00 24.88 31.95
C ARG A 210 -17.51 24.03 30.81
N LEU A 211 -17.57 24.59 29.60
CA LEU A 211 -17.21 23.94 28.37
C LEU A 211 -16.33 24.86 27.50
N PHE A 212 -15.19 24.37 27.08
CA PHE A 212 -14.37 25.00 26.06
C PHE A 212 -14.54 24.25 24.73
N VAL A 213 -14.75 24.97 23.65
CA VAL A 213 -14.78 24.44 22.27
C VAL A 213 -13.54 25.01 21.58
N PHE A 214 -12.55 24.15 21.35
CA PHE A 214 -11.21 24.60 20.97
C PHE A 214 -10.81 24.11 19.58
N GLY A 215 -10.36 25.01 18.71
CA GLY A 215 -9.77 24.71 17.42
C GLY A 215 -10.68 24.00 16.44
N ILE A 216 -12.01 24.15 16.56
CA ILE A 216 -12.99 23.54 15.67
C ILE A 216 -13.33 24.52 14.54
N SER A 217 -13.03 24.11 13.30
CA SER A 217 -13.15 24.98 12.13
C SER A 217 -14.53 24.94 11.46
N ALA A 218 -15.37 23.98 11.79
CA ALA A 218 -16.75 23.89 11.34
C ALA A 218 -17.56 22.93 12.21
N LEU A 219 -18.80 23.27 12.49
CA LEU A 219 -19.80 22.46 13.16
C LEU A 219 -21.11 22.49 12.36
N PRO A 220 -21.92 21.43 12.36
CA PRO A 220 -23.30 21.52 11.88
C PRO A 220 -24.08 22.57 12.63
N GLN A 221 -25.02 23.25 11.98
CA GLN A 221 -25.82 24.35 12.57
C GLN A 221 -26.51 23.91 13.87
N ASN A 222 -27.09 22.71 13.88
CA ASN A 222 -27.76 22.17 15.06
C ASN A 222 -26.81 22.02 16.26
N PHE A 223 -25.55 21.71 16.03
CA PHE A 223 -24.55 21.61 17.10
C PHE A 223 -24.24 22.96 17.69
N VAL A 224 -24.15 23.99 16.84
CA VAL A 224 -23.92 25.37 17.27
C VAL A 224 -25.10 25.87 18.09
N GLU A 225 -26.35 25.61 17.66
CA GLU A 225 -27.58 25.96 18.39
C GLU A 225 -27.68 25.22 19.74
N ALA A 226 -27.29 23.93 19.83
CA ALA A 226 -27.25 23.20 21.11
C ALA A 226 -26.23 23.79 22.07
N LEU A 227 -25.04 24.13 21.59
CA LEU A 227 -24.01 24.78 22.40
C LEU A 227 -24.49 26.14 22.91
N GLN A 228 -25.22 26.89 22.07
CA GLN A 228 -25.85 28.15 22.50
C GLN A 228 -26.91 27.94 23.60
N ALA A 229 -27.76 26.90 23.45
CA ALA A 229 -28.74 26.55 24.45
C ALA A 229 -28.10 26.12 25.78
N LEU A 230 -27.03 25.32 25.73
CA LEU A 230 -26.19 24.99 26.88
C LEU A 230 -25.61 26.26 27.55
N GLY A 231 -25.18 27.23 26.77
CA GLY A 231 -24.64 28.49 27.27
C GLY A 231 -25.59 29.31 28.13
N GLN A 232 -26.92 29.00 28.13
CA GLN A 232 -27.88 29.56 29.04
C GLN A 232 -27.81 28.93 30.45
N ARG A 233 -27.16 27.77 30.58
CA ARG A 233 -27.09 26.97 31.82
C ARG A 233 -25.71 26.82 32.37
N ILE A 234 -24.70 26.70 31.53
CA ILE A 234 -23.28 26.60 31.89
C ILE A 234 -22.47 27.68 31.16
N ASP A 235 -21.21 27.84 31.53
CA ASP A 235 -20.30 28.71 30.80
C ASP A 235 -19.72 27.98 29.59
N VAL A 236 -19.98 28.49 28.37
CA VAL A 236 -19.48 27.97 27.11
C VAL A 236 -18.53 28.96 26.46
N HIS A 237 -17.30 28.55 26.23
CA HIS A 237 -16.25 29.35 25.61
C HIS A 237 -15.96 28.78 24.21
N LEU A 238 -16.42 29.44 23.15
CA LEU A 238 -16.21 29.04 21.77
C LEU A 238 -14.96 29.75 21.22
N MET A 239 -13.87 29.03 21.01
CA MET A 239 -12.60 29.53 20.50
C MET A 239 -12.48 29.18 19.01
N VAL A 240 -12.62 30.17 18.14
CA VAL A 240 -12.69 30.04 16.69
C VAL A 240 -11.38 30.48 16.07
N CYS A 241 -10.74 29.58 15.31
CA CYS A 241 -9.60 29.94 14.48
C CYS A 241 -10.13 30.68 13.24
N ASN A 242 -10.01 32.00 13.21
CA ASN A 242 -10.48 32.86 12.15
C ASN A 242 -9.30 33.41 11.35
N PRO A 243 -9.16 33.08 10.03
CA PRO A 243 -8.02 33.49 9.23
C PRO A 243 -7.92 34.99 8.99
N CYS A 244 -9.01 35.76 9.17
CA CYS A 244 -9.09 37.18 8.84
C CYS A 244 -9.70 37.99 9.97
N LYS A 245 -9.12 39.17 10.23
CA LYS A 245 -9.60 40.11 11.23
C LYS A 245 -10.84 40.94 10.82
N TYR A 246 -11.11 40.96 9.51
CA TYR A 246 -12.31 41.61 8.98
C TYR A 246 -13.40 40.58 8.70
N TYR A 247 -14.62 41.04 8.61
CA TYR A 247 -15.71 40.17 8.18
C TYR A 247 -15.54 39.75 6.71
N TRP A 248 -15.49 38.47 6.46
CA TRP A 248 -15.23 37.89 5.13
C TRP A 248 -16.31 36.90 4.67
N GLY A 249 -17.47 36.90 5.39
CA GLY A 249 -18.59 36.01 5.07
C GLY A 249 -19.18 36.22 3.67
N ASP A 250 -19.11 37.42 3.11
CA ASP A 250 -19.69 37.76 1.81
C ASP A 250 -18.72 37.65 0.63
N ILE A 251 -17.48 37.20 0.87
CA ILE A 251 -16.46 37.06 -0.18
C ILE A 251 -16.66 35.75 -0.93
N VAL A 252 -16.79 35.85 -2.26
CA VAL A 252 -17.02 34.69 -3.13
C VAL A 252 -16.01 34.70 -4.28
N ASP A 253 -15.50 33.51 -4.63
CA ASP A 253 -14.58 33.32 -5.74
C ASP A 253 -15.17 33.89 -7.05
N PRO A 254 -14.48 34.80 -7.75
CA PRO A 254 -14.92 35.37 -9.03
C PRO A 254 -15.26 34.32 -10.09
N LYS A 255 -14.53 33.18 -10.10
CA LYS A 255 -14.78 32.04 -11.00
C LYS A 255 -16.13 31.38 -10.71
N TYR A 256 -16.50 31.29 -9.42
CA TYR A 256 -17.81 30.78 -9.00
C TYR A 256 -18.93 31.72 -9.37
N LEU A 257 -18.76 33.03 -9.19
CA LEU A 257 -19.72 34.08 -9.61
C LEU A 257 -19.94 34.06 -11.13
N ALA A 258 -18.87 33.87 -11.92
CA ALA A 258 -18.98 33.74 -13.38
C ALA A 258 -19.82 32.52 -13.80
N ARG A 259 -19.69 31.40 -13.11
CA ARG A 259 -20.50 30.18 -13.37
C ARG A 259 -21.96 30.36 -12.96
N ILE A 260 -22.19 30.98 -11.84
CA ILE A 260 -23.56 31.31 -11.39
C ILE A 260 -24.19 32.27 -12.41
N ASN A 261 -23.50 33.33 -12.79
CA ASN A 261 -23.98 34.30 -13.76
C ASN A 261 -24.32 33.62 -15.10
N GLN A 262 -23.51 32.68 -15.60
CA GLN A 262 -23.86 31.92 -16.81
C GLN A 262 -25.14 31.08 -16.66
N ARG A 263 -25.34 30.43 -15.51
CA ARG A 263 -26.55 29.65 -15.22
C ARG A 263 -27.81 30.56 -15.04
N TRP A 264 -27.63 31.77 -14.51
CA TRP A 264 -28.72 32.69 -14.25
C TRP A 264 -29.09 33.51 -15.48
N LEU A 265 -28.14 33.84 -16.35
CA LEU A 265 -28.40 34.46 -17.65
C LEU A 265 -29.27 33.58 -18.56
N SER A 266 -29.37 32.29 -18.29
CA SER A 266 -30.29 31.37 -18.98
C SER A 266 -31.73 31.40 -18.42
N LYS A 267 -32.02 32.13 -17.31
CA LYS A 267 -33.37 32.23 -16.74
C LYS A 267 -33.97 33.64 -17.03
N PRO A 268 -35.15 33.75 -17.66
CA PRO A 268 -35.75 35.04 -17.95
C PRO A 268 -36.22 35.75 -16.65
N GLY A 269 -35.73 36.97 -16.42
CA GLY A 269 -36.29 37.90 -15.41
C GLY A 269 -35.39 38.35 -14.25
N MET A 270 -34.11 37.94 -14.19
CA MET A 270 -33.17 38.46 -13.18
C MET A 270 -32.03 39.27 -13.80
N SER A 271 -31.69 40.42 -13.17
CA SER A 271 -30.60 41.28 -13.63
C SER A 271 -29.30 40.95 -12.93
N VAL A 272 -28.22 40.95 -13.69
CA VAL A 272 -26.84 40.73 -13.21
C VAL A 272 -26.43 41.75 -12.15
N ALA A 273 -27.03 42.96 -12.20
CA ALA A 273 -26.76 44.03 -11.24
C ALA A 273 -27.25 43.72 -9.81
N ALA A 274 -28.36 43.01 -9.64
CA ALA A 274 -28.89 42.66 -8.32
C ALA A 274 -28.06 41.58 -7.62
N LEU A 275 -27.33 40.74 -8.38
CA LEU A 275 -26.42 39.73 -7.83
C LEU A 275 -25.06 40.35 -7.46
N ALA A 276 -24.56 41.29 -8.24
CA ALA A 276 -23.30 41.99 -7.96
C ALA A 276 -23.39 42.88 -6.71
N GLU A 277 -24.58 43.38 -6.37
CA GLU A 277 -24.80 44.14 -5.14
C GLU A 277 -24.85 43.30 -3.86
N SER A 278 -25.10 41.96 -3.97
CA SER A 278 -25.22 41.11 -2.79
C SER A 278 -23.92 40.39 -2.43
N TYR A 279 -22.88 40.40 -3.29
CA TYR A 279 -21.61 39.78 -3.03
C TYR A 279 -20.47 40.75 -3.32
N HIS A 280 -19.66 41.05 -2.28
CA HIS A 280 -18.43 41.81 -2.46
C HIS A 280 -17.43 40.95 -3.23
N SER A 281 -17.10 41.33 -4.44
CA SER A 281 -16.13 40.63 -5.28
C SER A 281 -14.66 40.91 -4.90
N HIS A 282 -14.40 41.77 -3.92
CA HIS A 282 -13.07 42.24 -3.53
C HIS A 282 -12.66 41.60 -2.21
N GLY A 283 -11.59 40.82 -2.22
CA GLY A 283 -11.01 40.21 -1.07
C GLY A 283 -9.86 39.26 -1.49
N ASN A 284 -9.08 38.77 -0.53
CA ASN A 284 -7.98 37.91 -0.81
C ASN A 284 -8.41 36.66 -1.62
N PRO A 285 -7.85 36.39 -2.82
CA PRO A 285 -8.31 35.32 -3.70
C PRO A 285 -8.05 33.92 -3.13
N LEU A 286 -7.01 33.71 -2.30
CA LEU A 286 -6.75 32.43 -1.63
C LEU A 286 -7.86 32.14 -0.61
N LEU A 287 -8.21 33.15 0.20
CA LEU A 287 -9.29 33.02 1.18
C LEU A 287 -10.65 32.81 0.50
N SER A 288 -10.95 33.53 -0.59
CA SER A 288 -12.22 33.41 -1.32
C SER A 288 -12.38 32.01 -1.96
N SER A 289 -11.30 31.46 -2.51
CA SER A 289 -11.27 30.15 -3.20
C SER A 289 -11.26 28.98 -2.23
N MET A 290 -10.46 29.06 -1.16
CA MET A 290 -10.23 27.95 -0.22
C MET A 290 -11.10 28.03 1.04
N GLY A 291 -11.63 29.21 1.36
CA GLY A 291 -12.27 29.53 2.65
C GLY A 291 -13.75 29.17 2.77
N LYS A 292 -14.38 28.46 1.83
CA LYS A 292 -15.85 28.24 1.84
C LYS A 292 -16.34 27.64 3.16
N LEU A 293 -15.67 26.62 3.69
CA LEU A 293 -16.08 25.95 4.94
C LEU A 293 -16.07 26.92 6.14
N GLY A 294 -14.99 27.68 6.30
CA GLY A 294 -14.85 28.67 7.38
C GLY A 294 -15.81 29.82 7.22
N ARG A 295 -16.12 30.22 5.98
CA ARG A 295 -17.12 31.28 5.66
C ARG A 295 -18.52 30.85 6.06
N ASP A 296 -18.92 29.61 5.72
CA ASP A 296 -20.22 29.07 6.12
C ASP A 296 -20.35 29.00 7.65
N TYR A 297 -19.25 28.62 8.33
CA TYR A 297 -19.20 28.58 9.80
C TYR A 297 -19.26 30.00 10.43
N LEU A 298 -18.58 30.97 9.84
CA LEU A 298 -18.63 32.36 10.29
C LEU A 298 -20.06 32.94 10.24
N HIS A 299 -20.82 32.64 9.19
CA HIS A 299 -22.24 33.02 9.12
C HIS A 299 -23.07 32.39 10.24
N GLN A 300 -22.89 31.08 10.51
CA GLN A 300 -23.59 30.40 11.59
C GLN A 300 -23.29 31.00 12.96
N ILE A 301 -22.03 31.41 13.19
CA ILE A 301 -21.60 32.03 14.43
C ILE A 301 -22.21 33.43 14.56
N GLN A 302 -22.24 34.21 13.49
CA GLN A 302 -22.81 35.54 13.50
C GLN A 302 -24.35 35.54 13.79
N ASP A 303 -25.05 34.51 13.30
CA ASP A 303 -26.49 34.34 13.57
C ASP A 303 -26.80 34.12 15.06
N LEU A 304 -25.79 33.71 15.89
CA LEU A 304 -25.96 33.52 17.33
C LEU A 304 -26.12 34.82 18.12
N ALA A 305 -25.71 35.97 17.57
CA ALA A 305 -25.72 37.28 18.21
C ALA A 305 -25.14 37.29 19.65
N ALA A 306 -24.09 36.49 19.86
CA ALA A 306 -23.39 36.33 21.13
C ALA A 306 -22.24 37.37 21.29
N PRO A 307 -21.79 37.66 22.51
CA PRO A 307 -20.62 38.52 22.70
C PRO A 307 -19.36 37.92 22.07
N GLU A 308 -18.61 38.73 21.32
CA GLU A 308 -17.40 38.34 20.62
C GLU A 308 -16.19 39.10 21.17
N ILE A 309 -15.07 38.44 21.27
CA ILE A 309 -13.75 39.00 21.67
C ILE A 309 -12.78 38.70 20.56
N GLU A 310 -12.12 39.69 20.05
CA GLU A 310 -11.11 39.58 18.99
C GLU A 310 -9.70 39.56 19.59
N LEU A 311 -8.94 38.55 19.20
CA LEU A 311 -7.56 38.28 19.64
C LEU A 311 -6.70 38.02 18.40
N PHE A 312 -6.57 39.00 17.53
CA PHE A 312 -5.73 38.90 16.34
C PHE A 312 -4.35 39.45 16.58
N GLU A 313 -3.36 38.79 16.02
CA GLU A 313 -1.98 39.22 16.02
C GLU A 313 -1.47 39.39 14.58
N ASP A 314 -0.93 40.56 14.28
CA ASP A 314 -0.34 40.83 12.98
C ASP A 314 0.93 40.01 12.77
N CYS A 315 1.15 39.50 11.57
CA CYS A 315 2.37 38.83 11.16
C CYS A 315 3.38 39.86 10.63
N GLU A 316 4.63 39.76 11.08
CA GLU A 316 5.70 40.55 10.47
C GLU A 316 5.90 40.14 9.00
N ARG A 317 5.98 41.09 8.08
CA ARG A 317 6.17 40.83 6.65
C ARG A 317 7.65 40.64 6.31
N THR A 318 8.36 39.76 7.05
CA THR A 318 9.79 39.53 6.87
C THR A 318 10.10 38.45 5.85
N SER A 319 9.12 37.60 5.51
CA SER A 319 9.26 36.53 4.55
C SER A 319 8.03 36.42 3.63
N LEU A 320 8.15 35.65 2.55
CA LEU A 320 7.03 35.39 1.63
C LEU A 320 5.85 34.73 2.34
N LEU A 321 6.11 33.68 3.13
CA LEU A 321 5.06 32.97 3.87
C LEU A 321 4.31 33.90 4.82
N GLN A 322 5.03 34.65 5.65
CA GLN A 322 4.44 35.61 6.58
C GLN A 322 3.68 36.73 5.84
N SER A 323 4.20 37.19 4.71
CA SER A 323 3.53 38.20 3.91
C SER A 323 2.20 37.71 3.33
N VAL A 324 2.14 36.47 2.82
CA VAL A 324 0.91 35.82 2.34
C VAL A 324 -0.09 35.62 3.48
N GLN A 325 0.37 35.19 4.67
CA GLN A 325 -0.48 35.04 5.85
C GLN A 325 -1.05 36.39 6.31
N GLN A 326 -0.25 37.46 6.28
CA GLN A 326 -0.72 38.80 6.62
C GLN A 326 -1.71 39.35 5.60
N ASP A 327 -1.52 39.08 4.30
CA ASP A 327 -2.48 39.49 3.26
C ASP A 327 -3.83 38.80 3.46
N ILE A 328 -3.84 37.53 3.85
CA ILE A 328 -5.07 36.81 4.21
C ILE A 328 -5.72 37.44 5.45
N LEU A 329 -4.94 37.77 6.49
CA LEU A 329 -5.41 38.35 7.72
C LEU A 329 -6.04 39.74 7.48
N GLU A 330 -5.44 40.54 6.59
CA GLU A 330 -5.89 41.91 6.25
C GLU A 330 -6.86 41.96 5.08
N LEU A 331 -7.27 40.85 4.50
CA LEU A 331 -8.06 40.76 3.28
C LEU A 331 -7.45 41.50 2.09
N ASP A 332 -6.14 41.63 2.09
CA ASP A 332 -5.43 42.44 1.13
C ASP A 332 -5.18 41.64 -0.17
N ASP A 333 -5.43 42.27 -1.31
CA ASP A 333 -5.07 41.77 -2.63
C ASP A 333 -4.64 42.94 -3.50
N PRO A 334 -3.34 43.23 -3.54
CA PRO A 334 -2.82 44.33 -4.37
C PRO A 334 -3.09 44.16 -5.86
N SER A 335 -3.27 42.93 -6.33
CA SER A 335 -3.51 42.63 -7.76
C SER A 335 -4.99 42.65 -8.15
N SER A 336 -5.92 42.87 -7.20
CA SER A 336 -7.38 42.74 -7.43
C SER A 336 -7.96 43.71 -8.47
N GLU A 337 -7.42 44.92 -8.57
CA GLU A 337 -7.91 45.95 -9.46
C GLU A 337 -7.16 46.04 -10.80
N ARG A 338 -5.92 45.56 -10.85
CA ARG A 338 -5.03 45.62 -12.02
C ARG A 338 -3.87 44.68 -11.93
N VAL A 339 -3.32 44.27 -13.08
CA VAL A 339 -2.04 43.63 -13.15
C VAL A 339 -0.96 44.56 -12.64
N LEU A 340 -0.21 44.17 -11.59
CA LEU A 340 0.85 44.97 -11.01
C LEU A 340 2.09 44.95 -11.88
N ASP A 341 2.65 46.10 -12.16
CA ASP A 341 3.98 46.23 -12.74
C ASP A 341 5.05 45.81 -11.73
N ALA A 342 6.24 45.43 -12.19
CA ALA A 342 7.32 44.92 -11.34
C ALA A 342 7.65 45.86 -10.15
N GLU A 343 7.60 47.19 -10.38
CA GLU A 343 7.88 48.18 -9.33
C GLU A 343 6.78 48.26 -8.26
N GLN A 344 5.56 47.81 -8.58
CA GLN A 344 4.38 47.87 -7.68
C GLN A 344 4.25 46.62 -6.82
N LYS A 345 4.95 45.55 -7.19
CA LYS A 345 4.97 44.30 -6.42
C LYS A 345 5.78 44.46 -5.14
N ARG A 346 5.37 43.73 -4.11
CA ARG A 346 6.11 43.71 -2.84
C ARG A 346 7.45 43.02 -3.02
N VAL A 347 8.49 43.63 -2.46
CA VAL A 347 9.85 43.13 -2.53
C VAL A 347 10.11 42.15 -1.44
N LEU A 348 10.67 41.00 -1.78
CA LEU A 348 11.10 39.95 -0.89
C LEU A 348 12.63 39.86 -0.81
N PRO A 349 13.22 39.43 0.33
CA PRO A 349 14.63 39.11 0.38
C PRO A 349 15.00 38.08 -0.70
N ALA A 350 16.15 38.28 -1.37
CA ALA A 350 16.61 37.37 -2.42
C ALA A 350 16.85 35.94 -1.94
N GLU A 351 17.10 35.77 -0.64
CA GLU A 351 17.44 34.50 0.00
C GLU A 351 16.23 33.86 0.72
N ASP A 352 15.02 34.39 0.57
CA ASP A 352 13.83 33.85 1.22
C ASP A 352 13.50 32.43 0.75
N ARG A 353 13.45 31.50 1.69
CA ARG A 353 13.09 30.09 1.52
C ARG A 353 11.92 29.66 2.42
N SER A 354 11.11 30.60 2.86
CA SER A 354 9.97 30.31 3.72
C SER A 354 8.84 29.55 3.01
N LEU A 355 8.75 29.67 1.68
CA LEU A 355 7.87 28.88 0.82
C LEU A 355 8.71 28.16 -0.25
N GLN A 356 8.64 26.84 -0.27
CA GLN A 356 9.42 25.99 -1.17
C GLN A 356 8.49 25.04 -1.94
N LEU A 357 8.73 24.93 -3.24
CA LEU A 357 7.98 24.03 -4.12
C LEU A 357 8.97 23.09 -4.82
N HIS A 358 8.73 21.79 -4.70
CA HIS A 358 9.61 20.78 -5.26
C HIS A 358 8.87 19.87 -6.25
N SER A 359 9.44 19.73 -7.44
CA SER A 359 8.94 18.87 -8.50
C SER A 359 9.78 17.60 -8.59
N ALA A 360 9.17 16.44 -8.37
CA ALA A 360 9.81 15.13 -8.41
C ALA A 360 9.24 14.25 -9.53
N HIS A 361 9.74 13.00 -9.65
CA HIS A 361 9.31 12.05 -10.67
C HIS A 361 8.47 10.89 -10.09
N SER A 362 8.62 10.59 -8.79
CA SER A 362 7.93 9.49 -8.12
C SER A 362 7.75 9.77 -6.63
N PRO A 363 6.86 9.04 -5.92
CA PRO A 363 6.71 9.17 -4.47
C PRO A 363 8.00 8.88 -3.70
N LEU A 364 8.76 7.84 -4.11
CA LEU A 364 10.07 7.56 -3.51
C LEU A 364 11.00 8.78 -3.64
N ARG A 365 11.04 9.38 -4.83
CA ARG A 365 11.89 10.54 -5.08
C ARG A 365 11.46 11.77 -4.31
N GLU A 366 10.15 11.98 -4.10
CA GLU A 366 9.65 13.04 -3.21
C GLU A 366 10.16 12.86 -1.78
N VAL A 367 10.13 11.62 -1.26
CA VAL A 367 10.58 11.32 0.11
C VAL A 367 12.11 11.47 0.25
N GLU A 368 12.91 11.04 -0.73
CA GLU A 368 14.36 11.23 -0.75
C GLU A 368 14.75 12.72 -0.76
N ILE A 369 14.07 13.52 -1.59
CA ILE A 369 14.29 14.97 -1.65
C ILE A 369 13.92 15.63 -0.32
N LEU A 370 12.76 15.27 0.22
CA LEU A 370 12.34 15.78 1.53
C LEU A 370 13.36 15.46 2.61
N TYR A 371 13.88 14.23 2.64
CA TYR A 371 14.88 13.81 3.61
C TYR A 371 16.14 14.69 3.55
N ASP A 372 16.67 14.95 2.35
CA ASP A 372 17.82 15.87 2.15
C ASP A 372 17.48 17.30 2.62
N GLN A 373 16.28 17.80 2.32
CA GLN A 373 15.85 19.14 2.75
C GLN A 373 15.71 19.25 4.27
N LEU A 374 15.20 18.21 4.93
CA LEU A 374 15.08 18.19 6.39
C LEU A 374 16.46 18.13 7.07
N LEU A 375 17.41 17.38 6.53
CA LEU A 375 18.79 17.38 7.03
C LEU A 375 19.40 18.78 6.94
N ALA A 376 19.23 19.46 5.82
CA ALA A 376 19.71 20.83 5.65
C ALA A 376 19.06 21.80 6.65
N MET A 377 17.73 21.73 6.84
CA MET A 377 17.02 22.58 7.79
C MET A 377 17.48 22.36 9.23
N LEU A 378 17.75 21.09 9.62
CA LEU A 378 18.24 20.74 10.96
C LEU A 378 19.69 21.18 11.17
N ASP A 379 20.53 21.19 10.12
CA ASP A 379 21.90 21.69 10.15
C ASP A 379 21.94 23.23 10.23
N GLU A 380 21.08 23.91 9.47
CA GLU A 380 21.04 25.39 9.43
C GLU A 380 20.46 25.98 10.73
N HIS A 381 19.52 25.26 11.37
CA HIS A 381 18.77 25.72 12.54
C HIS A 381 18.99 24.81 13.75
N ALA A 382 20.01 25.07 14.53
CA ALA A 382 20.36 24.26 15.72
C ALA A 382 19.27 24.21 16.81
N ASP A 383 18.31 25.12 16.78
CA ASP A 383 17.15 25.19 17.69
C ASP A 383 15.92 24.48 17.12
N LEU A 384 15.97 23.97 15.89
CA LEU A 384 14.91 23.18 15.27
C LEU A 384 15.01 21.72 15.73
N SER A 385 13.92 21.17 16.22
CA SER A 385 13.86 19.77 16.65
C SER A 385 12.89 18.96 15.79
N PRO A 386 13.05 17.64 15.69
CA PRO A 386 12.15 16.79 14.89
C PRO A 386 10.66 16.94 15.24
N ARG A 387 10.32 17.25 16.49
CA ARG A 387 8.93 17.49 16.94
C ARG A 387 8.30 18.76 16.36
N ASP A 388 9.13 19.70 15.88
CA ASP A 388 8.68 20.99 15.34
C ASP A 388 8.32 20.87 13.83
N ILE A 389 8.45 19.67 13.27
CA ILE A 389 8.25 19.35 11.86
C ILE A 389 7.08 18.40 11.70
N ILE A 390 6.15 18.76 10.82
CA ILE A 390 5.06 17.89 10.41
C ILE A 390 5.06 17.69 8.91
N ILE A 391 4.79 16.46 8.49
CA ILE A 391 4.70 16.07 7.07
C ILE A 391 3.32 15.50 6.81
N MET A 392 2.57 16.18 5.96
CA MET A 392 1.18 15.85 5.65
C MET A 392 1.03 15.44 4.18
N MET A 393 0.16 14.47 3.91
CA MET A 393 -0.12 13.96 2.57
C MET A 393 -1.58 13.52 2.42
N PRO A 394 -2.11 13.44 1.19
CA PRO A 394 -3.48 12.99 0.95
C PRO A 394 -3.74 11.55 1.39
N ASP A 395 -2.73 10.68 1.21
CA ASP A 395 -2.78 9.26 1.54
C ASP A 395 -1.42 8.80 2.11
N VAL A 396 -1.38 8.57 3.41
CA VAL A 396 -0.18 8.08 4.11
C VAL A 396 0.14 6.64 3.74
N ALA A 397 -0.87 5.80 3.49
CA ALA A 397 -0.66 4.40 3.17
C ALA A 397 0.13 4.20 1.87
N ALA A 398 -0.13 5.05 0.87
CA ALA A 398 0.59 5.04 -0.39
C ALA A 398 2.07 5.47 -0.27
N TYR A 399 2.40 6.28 0.74
CA TYR A 399 3.76 6.78 0.96
C TYR A 399 4.55 6.01 2.02
N ALA A 400 3.88 5.29 2.92
CA ALA A 400 4.51 4.59 4.04
C ALA A 400 5.68 3.67 3.66
N PRO A 401 5.60 2.83 2.60
CA PRO A 401 6.72 1.99 2.19
C PRO A 401 7.97 2.80 1.79
N TYR A 402 7.76 3.95 1.15
CA TYR A 402 8.87 4.83 0.73
C TYR A 402 9.47 5.58 1.92
N ILE A 403 8.64 6.00 2.88
CA ILE A 403 9.10 6.63 4.13
C ILE A 403 9.96 5.64 4.90
N GLU A 404 9.53 4.41 5.07
CA GLU A 404 10.31 3.36 5.73
C GLU A 404 11.60 3.04 4.98
N ALA A 405 11.55 2.99 3.65
CA ALA A 405 12.74 2.73 2.84
C ALA A 405 13.81 3.82 2.98
N VAL A 406 13.41 5.09 3.08
CA VAL A 406 14.36 6.23 3.16
C VAL A 406 14.75 6.54 4.60
N PHE A 407 13.79 6.79 5.48
CA PHE A 407 14.06 7.18 6.86
C PHE A 407 14.49 6.01 7.74
N GLY A 408 13.92 4.81 7.52
CA GLY A 408 14.23 3.61 8.29
C GLY A 408 15.59 3.01 7.98
N ASN A 409 16.11 3.19 6.75
CA ASN A 409 17.42 2.71 6.33
C ASN A 409 18.52 3.80 6.38
N ALA A 410 18.21 4.96 6.95
CA ALA A 410 19.15 6.06 7.04
C ALA A 410 20.39 5.67 7.88
N PRO A 411 21.62 6.10 7.50
CA PRO A 411 22.82 5.92 8.31
C PRO A 411 22.67 6.55 9.70
N PHE A 412 23.32 5.97 10.71
CA PHE A 412 23.16 6.39 12.12
C PHE A 412 23.49 7.87 12.35
N ASP A 413 24.48 8.40 11.66
CA ASP A 413 24.94 9.79 11.73
C ASP A 413 23.96 10.80 11.09
N ARG A 414 23.04 10.31 10.25
CA ARG A 414 22.02 11.11 9.56
C ARG A 414 20.59 10.67 9.93
N TYR A 415 20.44 9.85 10.95
CA TYR A 415 19.14 9.32 11.34
C TYR A 415 18.24 10.42 11.92
N ILE A 416 17.07 10.61 11.30
CA ILE A 416 16.01 11.48 11.80
C ILE A 416 14.92 10.59 12.42
N PRO A 417 14.62 10.72 13.73
CA PRO A 417 13.53 9.97 14.33
C PRO A 417 12.19 10.36 13.69
N PHE A 418 11.41 9.38 13.31
CA PHE A 418 10.13 9.60 12.64
C PHE A 418 9.03 8.68 13.18
N SER A 419 7.80 9.09 12.97
CA SER A 419 6.61 8.29 13.24
C SER A 419 5.61 8.44 12.08
N ILE A 420 4.98 7.36 11.69
CA ILE A 420 3.92 7.36 10.69
C ILE A 420 2.60 7.17 11.43
N SER A 421 1.77 8.20 11.40
CA SER A 421 0.43 8.18 12.00
C SER A 421 -0.63 7.83 10.95
N ASP A 422 -1.84 7.50 11.40
CA ASP A 422 -2.99 7.15 10.54
C ASP A 422 -2.85 5.86 9.74
N ARG A 423 -1.88 5.01 10.08
CA ARG A 423 -1.88 3.63 9.58
C ARG A 423 -2.99 2.83 10.24
N THR A 424 -3.61 1.97 9.47
CA THR A 424 -4.55 0.99 10.02
C THR A 424 -3.77 -0.18 10.62
N LEU A 425 -4.34 -0.81 11.64
CA LEU A 425 -3.77 -2.03 12.23
C LEU A 425 -3.56 -3.13 11.18
N GLN A 426 -4.46 -3.22 10.21
CA GLN A 426 -4.33 -4.12 9.07
C GLN A 426 -3.05 -3.89 8.27
N GLN A 427 -2.61 -2.65 8.08
CA GLN A 427 -1.41 -2.32 7.30
C GLN A 427 -0.11 -2.59 8.07
N GLU A 428 -0.14 -2.53 9.39
CA GLU A 428 1.04 -2.74 10.24
C GLU A 428 1.24 -4.20 10.67
N SER A 429 0.16 -4.99 10.70
CA SER A 429 0.19 -6.34 11.25
C SER A 429 0.18 -7.43 10.17
N PRO A 430 1.28 -8.18 9.98
CA PRO A 430 1.29 -9.36 9.13
C PRO A 430 0.26 -10.41 9.54
N LEU A 431 -0.02 -10.55 10.85
CA LEU A 431 -1.04 -11.46 11.37
C LEU A 431 -2.43 -11.08 10.86
N LEU A 432 -2.82 -9.80 10.95
CA LEU A 432 -4.13 -9.35 10.45
C LEU A 432 -4.24 -9.48 8.94
N GLN A 433 -3.16 -9.20 8.21
CA GLN A 433 -3.12 -9.40 6.76
C GLN A 433 -3.32 -10.87 6.39
N SER A 434 -2.62 -11.79 7.07
CA SER A 434 -2.76 -13.23 6.84
C SER A 434 -4.17 -13.72 7.19
N PHE A 435 -4.78 -13.22 8.27
CA PHE A 435 -6.16 -13.53 8.63
C PHE A 435 -7.16 -13.12 7.55
N LEU A 436 -7.05 -11.88 7.05
CA LEU A 436 -7.92 -11.41 5.97
C LEU A 436 -7.70 -12.17 4.66
N ARG A 437 -6.46 -12.63 4.38
CA ARG A 437 -6.18 -13.54 3.25
C ARG A 437 -6.81 -14.92 3.45
N LEU A 438 -6.73 -15.49 4.64
CA LEU A 438 -7.43 -16.74 4.97
C LEU A 438 -8.95 -16.61 4.73
N LEU A 439 -9.54 -15.48 5.12
CA LEU A 439 -10.94 -15.17 4.82
C LEU A 439 -11.18 -14.98 3.30
N GLY A 440 -10.18 -14.58 2.53
CA GLY A 440 -10.27 -14.40 1.08
C GLY A 440 -10.15 -15.68 0.25
N LEU A 441 -9.69 -16.79 0.83
CA LEU A 441 -9.40 -18.04 0.11
C LEU A 441 -10.54 -18.60 -0.74
N PRO A 442 -11.83 -18.55 -0.33
CA PRO A 442 -12.91 -19.09 -1.16
C PRO A 442 -13.03 -18.49 -2.57
N GLU A 443 -12.66 -17.21 -2.74
CA GLU A 443 -12.65 -16.54 -4.05
C GLU A 443 -11.27 -16.51 -4.70
N SER A 444 -10.23 -16.79 -3.93
CA SER A 444 -8.85 -16.82 -4.40
C SER A 444 -8.58 -18.04 -5.28
N ARG A 445 -7.57 -17.94 -6.12
CA ARG A 445 -6.97 -19.08 -6.81
C ARG A 445 -6.11 -19.95 -5.90
N VAL A 446 -5.83 -19.49 -4.67
CA VAL A 446 -4.94 -20.18 -3.72
C VAL A 446 -3.58 -20.45 -4.36
N THR A 447 -2.96 -19.36 -4.84
CA THR A 447 -1.66 -19.43 -5.51
C THR A 447 -0.55 -19.74 -4.50
N VAL A 448 0.60 -20.20 -4.99
CA VAL A 448 1.76 -20.51 -4.13
C VAL A 448 2.19 -19.26 -3.38
N SER A 449 2.29 -18.10 -4.05
CA SER A 449 2.70 -16.85 -3.43
C SER A 449 1.74 -16.44 -2.31
N GLU A 450 0.43 -16.46 -2.55
CA GLU A 450 -0.57 -16.14 -1.52
C GLU A 450 -0.47 -17.03 -0.28
N VAL A 451 -0.26 -18.32 -0.50
CA VAL A 451 -0.19 -19.32 0.58
C VAL A 451 1.09 -19.20 1.37
N LEU A 452 2.23 -18.97 0.71
CA LEU A 452 3.51 -18.78 1.40
C LEU A 452 3.56 -17.46 2.17
N GLU A 453 2.93 -16.40 1.69
CA GLU A 453 2.79 -15.15 2.46
C GLU A 453 1.97 -15.34 3.75
N ILE A 454 1.03 -16.30 3.78
CA ILE A 454 0.33 -16.69 5.02
C ILE A 454 1.26 -17.53 5.91
N LEU A 455 1.94 -18.52 5.34
CA LEU A 455 2.78 -19.46 6.09
C LEU A 455 4.01 -18.77 6.72
N GLU A 456 4.57 -17.74 6.05
CA GLU A 456 5.76 -17.01 6.51
C GLU A 456 5.49 -16.15 7.77
N VAL A 457 4.22 -15.90 8.11
CA VAL A 457 3.86 -15.11 9.30
C VAL A 457 4.36 -15.82 10.57
N PRO A 458 5.11 -15.14 11.46
CA PRO A 458 5.74 -15.77 12.62
C PRO A 458 4.78 -16.57 13.53
N ALA A 459 3.55 -16.06 13.73
CA ALA A 459 2.53 -16.76 14.50
C ALA A 459 2.03 -18.05 13.84
N VAL A 460 2.05 -18.10 12.49
CA VAL A 460 1.71 -19.28 11.69
C VAL A 460 2.87 -20.27 11.71
N LEU A 461 4.12 -19.80 11.49
CA LEU A 461 5.30 -20.64 11.58
C LEU A 461 5.39 -21.35 12.95
N ARG A 462 5.11 -20.62 14.04
CA ARG A 462 5.07 -21.22 15.40
C ARG A 462 3.99 -22.28 15.53
N GLN A 463 2.80 -22.03 14.97
CA GLN A 463 1.67 -22.97 15.02
C GLN A 463 2.02 -24.31 14.37
N PHE A 464 2.73 -24.27 13.23
CA PHE A 464 3.14 -25.46 12.49
C PHE A 464 4.58 -25.91 12.80
N ASN A 465 5.18 -25.38 13.89
CA ASN A 465 6.52 -25.79 14.35
C ASN A 465 7.62 -25.65 13.28
N LEU A 466 7.52 -24.63 12.43
CA LEU A 466 8.46 -24.36 11.34
C LEU A 466 9.43 -23.24 11.72
N ASP A 467 10.70 -23.44 11.43
CA ASP A 467 11.74 -22.40 11.43
C ASP A 467 12.10 -21.98 9.99
N SER A 468 12.99 -21.01 9.84
CA SER A 468 13.40 -20.50 8.53
C SER A 468 14.00 -21.57 7.62
N ASP A 469 14.80 -22.49 8.18
CA ASP A 469 15.45 -23.55 7.39
C ASP A 469 14.42 -24.59 6.90
N ARG A 470 13.44 -24.92 7.74
CA ARG A 470 12.32 -25.80 7.39
C ARG A 470 11.41 -25.14 6.35
N PHE A 471 11.14 -23.84 6.50
CA PHE A 471 10.36 -23.08 5.52
C PHE A 471 11.04 -23.05 4.14
N GLU A 472 12.36 -22.77 4.07
CA GLU A 472 13.11 -22.81 2.81
C GLU A 472 13.11 -24.22 2.17
N ARG A 473 13.13 -25.26 2.97
CA ARG A 473 13.03 -26.65 2.51
C ARG A 473 11.66 -26.91 1.88
N ILE A 474 10.58 -26.47 2.54
CA ILE A 474 9.21 -26.55 2.01
C ILE A 474 9.10 -25.82 0.68
N CYS A 475 9.66 -24.63 0.55
CA CYS A 475 9.67 -23.87 -0.71
C CYS A 475 10.34 -24.66 -1.85
N ARG A 476 11.46 -25.33 -1.57
CA ARG A 476 12.13 -26.22 -2.55
C ARG A 476 11.27 -27.41 -2.96
N TRP A 477 10.55 -28.02 -2.01
CA TRP A 477 9.62 -29.12 -2.32
C TRP A 477 8.43 -28.66 -3.16
N ILE A 478 7.88 -27.47 -2.88
CA ILE A 478 6.79 -26.86 -3.65
C ILE A 478 7.23 -26.67 -5.11
N GLU A 479 8.42 -26.10 -5.32
CA GLU A 479 8.99 -25.94 -6.67
C GLU A 479 9.22 -27.28 -7.37
N ALA A 480 9.88 -28.23 -6.71
CA ALA A 480 10.18 -29.54 -7.27
C ALA A 480 8.90 -30.36 -7.60
N CYS A 481 7.88 -30.24 -6.76
CA CYS A 481 6.58 -30.88 -6.98
C CYS A 481 5.67 -30.12 -7.95
N GLN A 482 6.12 -28.97 -8.47
CA GLN A 482 5.37 -28.15 -9.45
C GLN A 482 3.99 -27.72 -8.94
N ILE A 483 3.88 -27.38 -7.64
CA ILE A 483 2.69 -26.77 -7.09
C ILE A 483 2.62 -25.32 -7.62
N ARG A 484 1.46 -24.87 -8.06
CA ARG A 484 1.25 -23.56 -8.66
C ARG A 484 0.05 -22.84 -8.01
N TRP A 485 -1.11 -23.41 -8.12
CA TRP A 485 -2.35 -22.82 -7.62
C TRP A 485 -3.46 -23.87 -7.48
N GLY A 486 -4.45 -23.55 -6.67
CA GLY A 486 -5.64 -24.35 -6.43
C GLY A 486 -5.43 -25.46 -5.42
N ILE A 487 -6.42 -25.67 -4.56
CA ILE A 487 -6.37 -26.75 -3.55
C ILE A 487 -6.43 -28.10 -4.26
N ASP A 488 -7.46 -28.30 -5.12
CA ASP A 488 -7.74 -29.55 -5.83
C ASP A 488 -8.57 -29.31 -7.11
N ALA A 489 -8.95 -30.41 -7.77
CA ALA A 489 -9.80 -30.37 -8.97
C ALA A 489 -11.23 -29.84 -8.67
N ASP A 490 -11.78 -30.11 -7.50
CA ASP A 490 -13.13 -29.68 -7.14
C ASP A 490 -13.23 -28.17 -6.95
N GLN A 491 -12.20 -27.55 -6.40
CA GLN A 491 -12.12 -26.08 -6.32
C GLN A 491 -12.10 -25.46 -7.74
N ARG A 492 -11.34 -26.03 -8.67
CA ARG A 492 -11.30 -25.56 -10.07
C ARG A 492 -12.66 -25.65 -10.75
N VAL A 493 -13.39 -26.74 -10.54
CA VAL A 493 -14.76 -26.89 -11.07
C VAL A 493 -15.70 -25.82 -10.49
N ARG A 494 -15.61 -25.51 -9.19
CA ARG A 494 -16.38 -24.43 -8.57
C ARG A 494 -16.09 -23.06 -9.20
N GLN A 495 -14.88 -22.84 -9.68
CA GLN A 495 -14.48 -21.64 -10.43
C GLN A 495 -14.82 -21.68 -11.93
N GLY A 496 -15.55 -22.69 -12.39
CA GLY A 496 -15.93 -22.85 -13.79
C GLY A 496 -14.82 -23.36 -14.71
N LEU A 497 -13.78 -23.97 -14.13
CA LEU A 497 -12.61 -24.49 -14.85
C LEU A 497 -12.65 -26.01 -14.98
N PRO A 498 -11.90 -26.61 -15.94
CA PRO A 498 -11.81 -28.05 -16.07
C PRO A 498 -11.24 -28.73 -14.83
N PRO A 499 -11.63 -29.99 -14.51
CA PRO A 499 -11.25 -30.70 -13.30
C PRO A 499 -9.83 -31.31 -13.36
N PHE A 500 -8.83 -30.49 -13.58
CA PHE A 500 -7.43 -30.92 -13.56
C PHE A 500 -6.86 -30.81 -12.15
N GLU A 501 -6.31 -31.91 -11.63
CA GLU A 501 -5.66 -31.93 -10.31
C GLU A 501 -4.18 -31.51 -10.37
N GLN A 502 -3.56 -31.62 -11.56
CA GLN A 502 -2.17 -31.28 -11.82
C GLN A 502 -1.85 -29.85 -11.32
N ASN A 503 -0.68 -29.67 -10.72
CA ASN A 503 -0.16 -28.41 -10.19
C ASN A 503 -0.96 -27.82 -9.00
N SER A 504 -1.93 -28.57 -8.44
CA SER A 504 -2.63 -28.16 -7.21
C SER A 504 -1.84 -28.53 -5.95
N TRP A 505 -2.23 -27.96 -4.81
CA TRP A 505 -1.66 -28.26 -3.50
C TRP A 505 -1.82 -29.75 -3.15
N ARG A 506 -3.01 -30.32 -3.37
CA ARG A 506 -3.29 -31.74 -3.11
C ARG A 506 -2.49 -32.65 -4.02
N PHE A 507 -2.30 -32.26 -5.28
CA PHE A 507 -1.44 -33.00 -6.20
C PHE A 507 0.01 -33.05 -5.72
N GLY A 508 0.58 -31.90 -5.35
CA GLY A 508 1.96 -31.86 -4.86
C GLY A 508 2.16 -32.64 -3.55
N LEU A 509 1.24 -32.50 -2.58
CA LEU A 509 1.27 -33.29 -1.34
C LEU A 509 1.21 -34.80 -1.62
N ARG A 510 0.36 -35.24 -2.54
CA ARG A 510 0.29 -36.68 -2.92
C ARG A 510 1.59 -37.14 -3.54
N ARG A 511 2.28 -36.32 -4.32
CA ARG A 511 3.61 -36.65 -4.84
C ARG A 511 4.63 -36.83 -3.72
N MET A 512 4.67 -35.90 -2.77
CA MET A 512 5.58 -35.95 -1.61
C MET A 512 5.31 -37.16 -0.71
N LEU A 513 4.04 -37.40 -0.33
CA LEU A 513 3.62 -38.53 0.50
C LEU A 513 3.88 -39.89 -0.17
N ALA A 514 3.56 -39.98 -1.48
CA ALA A 514 3.86 -41.21 -2.25
C ALA A 514 5.37 -41.47 -2.32
N GLY A 515 6.16 -40.42 -2.52
CA GLY A 515 7.61 -40.53 -2.55
C GLY A 515 8.21 -40.98 -1.23
N PHE A 516 7.75 -40.37 -0.12
CA PHE A 516 8.17 -40.80 1.23
C PHE A 516 7.80 -42.28 1.52
N ALA A 517 6.59 -42.72 1.12
CA ALA A 517 6.11 -44.07 1.38
C ALA A 517 6.76 -45.13 0.48
N MET A 518 7.09 -44.83 -0.76
CA MET A 518 7.58 -45.76 -1.77
C MET A 518 9.09 -45.70 -1.96
N GLY A 519 9.74 -44.63 -1.53
CA GLY A 519 11.15 -44.37 -1.82
C GLY A 519 11.40 -44.16 -3.31
N GLN A 520 12.64 -44.39 -3.74
CA GLN A 520 13.00 -44.33 -5.15
C GLN A 520 12.34 -45.49 -5.93
N SER A 521 11.26 -45.17 -6.66
CA SER A 521 10.52 -46.16 -7.46
C SER A 521 10.34 -45.65 -8.87
N ASP A 522 10.54 -46.54 -9.85
CA ASP A 522 10.26 -46.24 -11.25
C ASP A 522 8.79 -46.37 -11.64
N SER A 523 7.92 -46.78 -10.72
CA SER A 523 6.51 -46.98 -10.95
C SER A 523 5.64 -45.77 -10.54
N LEU A 524 4.69 -45.39 -11.41
CA LEU A 524 3.69 -44.40 -11.07
C LEU A 524 2.72 -44.93 -10.02
N TRP A 525 2.31 -44.10 -9.09
CA TRP A 525 1.27 -44.40 -8.12
C TRP A 525 -0.03 -43.72 -8.49
N HIS A 526 -1.03 -44.46 -8.93
CA HIS A 526 -2.32 -43.92 -9.41
C HIS A 526 -2.22 -42.73 -10.39
N GLY A 527 -1.25 -42.80 -11.33
CA GLY A 527 -1.05 -41.72 -12.31
C GLY A 527 -0.25 -40.52 -11.79
N ILE A 528 0.38 -40.65 -10.61
CA ILE A 528 1.22 -39.63 -9.98
C ILE A 528 2.65 -40.13 -9.96
N ASP A 529 3.63 -39.29 -10.27
CA ASP A 529 5.05 -39.55 -10.15
C ASP A 529 5.53 -39.21 -8.73
N PRO A 530 5.96 -40.21 -7.91
CA PRO A 530 6.39 -39.99 -6.54
C PRO A 530 7.61 -39.08 -6.45
N TYR A 531 7.64 -38.16 -5.49
CA TYR A 531 8.80 -37.32 -5.18
C TYR A 531 9.59 -37.91 -4.02
N ALA A 532 10.69 -38.59 -4.33
CA ALA A 532 11.41 -39.48 -3.40
C ALA A 532 12.62 -38.82 -2.69
N GLU A 533 12.73 -37.48 -2.68
CA GLU A 533 13.86 -36.78 -2.03
C GLU A 533 13.65 -36.52 -0.53
N ILE A 534 12.44 -36.78 -0.01
CA ILE A 534 12.12 -36.57 1.40
C ILE A 534 12.44 -37.83 2.19
N GLU A 535 13.41 -37.75 3.12
CA GLU A 535 13.86 -38.89 3.89
C GLU A 535 13.97 -38.57 5.40
N GLY A 536 13.84 -39.59 6.24
CA GLY A 536 14.13 -39.52 7.67
C GLY A 536 13.27 -38.51 8.43
N LEU A 537 13.91 -37.58 9.17
CA LEU A 537 13.25 -36.57 10.00
C LEU A 537 12.53 -35.48 9.19
N GLU A 538 12.84 -35.34 7.92
CA GLU A 538 12.15 -34.36 7.05
C GLU A 538 10.66 -34.70 6.82
N ALA A 539 10.27 -35.95 7.11
CA ALA A 539 8.88 -36.36 7.10
C ALA A 539 8.00 -35.57 8.11
N GLU A 540 8.59 -35.03 9.18
CA GLU A 540 7.88 -34.17 10.12
C GLU A 540 7.47 -32.86 9.44
N ASP A 541 8.35 -32.26 8.67
CA ASP A 541 8.08 -31.04 7.93
C ASP A 541 6.99 -31.25 6.86
N LEU A 542 7.00 -32.44 6.21
CA LEU A 542 5.91 -32.82 5.29
C LEU A 542 4.57 -32.96 6.01
N GLY A 543 4.57 -33.53 7.24
CA GLY A 543 3.37 -33.60 8.09
C GLY A 543 2.83 -32.20 8.42
N GLN A 544 3.70 -31.26 8.80
CA GLN A 544 3.32 -29.89 9.11
C GLN A 544 2.76 -29.16 7.87
N LEU A 545 3.37 -29.35 6.70
CA LEU A 545 2.83 -28.81 5.46
C LEU A 545 1.44 -29.40 5.13
N ALA A 546 1.24 -30.70 5.37
CA ALA A 546 -0.05 -31.34 5.14
C ALA A 546 -1.13 -30.77 6.07
N GLU A 547 -0.85 -30.59 7.37
CA GLU A 547 -1.75 -29.96 8.34
C GLU A 547 -2.07 -28.51 7.93
N PHE A 548 -1.09 -27.78 7.42
CA PHE A 548 -1.34 -26.41 6.94
C PHE A 548 -2.26 -26.40 5.70
N VAL A 549 -2.07 -27.31 4.74
CA VAL A 549 -2.97 -27.41 3.59
C VAL A 549 -4.38 -27.84 4.02
N GLU A 550 -4.51 -28.72 5.02
CA GLU A 550 -5.83 -29.06 5.61
C GLU A 550 -6.52 -27.83 6.23
N LEU A 551 -5.77 -26.90 6.83
CA LEU A 551 -6.32 -25.61 7.27
C LEU A 551 -6.86 -24.79 6.10
N LEU A 552 -6.15 -24.72 4.97
CA LEU A 552 -6.61 -24.01 3.78
C LEU A 552 -7.90 -24.64 3.22
N GLU A 553 -7.96 -25.98 3.14
CA GLU A 553 -9.16 -26.73 2.75
C GLU A 553 -10.33 -26.42 3.68
N PHE A 554 -10.10 -26.46 5.00
CA PHE A 554 -11.09 -26.13 6.02
C PHE A 554 -11.64 -24.70 5.82
N CYS A 555 -10.78 -23.71 5.59
CA CYS A 555 -11.20 -22.35 5.30
C CYS A 555 -12.06 -22.27 4.03
N CYS A 556 -11.62 -22.88 2.92
CA CYS A 556 -12.36 -22.90 1.67
C CYS A 556 -13.74 -23.53 1.78
N GLU A 557 -13.89 -24.57 2.57
CA GLU A 557 -15.17 -25.30 2.73
C GLU A 557 -16.12 -24.60 3.73
N ARG A 558 -15.58 -24.18 4.88
CA ARG A 558 -16.40 -23.63 5.96
C ARG A 558 -16.89 -22.23 5.72
N LEU A 559 -16.10 -21.41 4.99
CA LEU A 559 -16.46 -20.02 4.73
C LEU A 559 -17.53 -19.86 3.62
N GLN A 560 -17.75 -20.83 2.74
CA GLN A 560 -18.72 -20.72 1.64
C GLN A 560 -20.20 -20.83 2.07
N GLN A 561 -20.48 -21.33 3.25
CA GLN A 561 -21.84 -21.55 3.70
C GLN A 561 -22.40 -20.31 4.42
N GLU A 562 -23.66 -19.96 4.11
CA GLU A 562 -24.38 -18.95 4.89
C GLU A 562 -24.63 -19.47 6.31
N LYS A 563 -24.40 -18.60 7.30
CA LYS A 563 -24.51 -18.95 8.72
C LYS A 563 -25.14 -17.83 9.52
N PRO A 564 -25.85 -18.16 10.62
CA PRO A 564 -26.18 -17.18 11.62
C PRO A 564 -24.88 -16.65 12.26
N VAL A 565 -24.91 -15.46 12.87
CA VAL A 565 -23.73 -14.82 13.46
C VAL A 565 -22.99 -15.69 14.48
N ALA A 566 -23.72 -16.45 15.28
CA ALA A 566 -23.14 -17.40 16.24
C ALA A 566 -22.30 -18.49 15.52
N GLY A 567 -22.77 -18.99 14.38
CA GLY A 567 -22.03 -19.95 13.58
C GLY A 567 -20.78 -19.35 12.95
N TRP A 568 -20.82 -18.05 12.58
CA TRP A 568 -19.63 -17.32 12.12
C TRP A 568 -18.60 -17.14 13.24
N PHE A 569 -19.06 -16.87 14.45
CA PHE A 569 -18.20 -16.76 15.63
C PHE A 569 -17.41 -18.04 15.88
N GLU A 570 -18.10 -19.20 15.82
CA GLU A 570 -17.46 -20.51 15.96
C GLU A 570 -16.43 -20.77 14.87
N VAL A 571 -16.78 -20.57 13.59
CA VAL A 571 -15.88 -20.84 12.46
C VAL A 571 -14.64 -19.94 12.50
N ILE A 572 -14.81 -18.66 12.81
CA ILE A 572 -13.67 -17.73 12.86
C ILE A 572 -12.76 -18.07 14.04
N ASN A 573 -13.30 -18.38 15.22
CA ASN A 573 -12.48 -18.81 16.34
C ASN A 573 -11.75 -20.13 16.05
N ASP A 574 -12.37 -21.09 15.36
CA ASP A 574 -11.71 -22.30 14.90
C ASP A 574 -10.53 -21.99 13.96
N ILE A 575 -10.71 -21.04 13.01
CA ILE A 575 -9.64 -20.59 12.13
C ILE A 575 -8.50 -19.96 12.93
N LEU A 576 -8.81 -19.05 13.87
CA LEU A 576 -7.81 -18.40 14.70
C LEU A 576 -6.99 -19.40 15.53
N GLN A 577 -7.64 -20.41 16.10
CA GLN A 577 -6.97 -21.43 16.91
C GLN A 577 -6.11 -22.39 16.08
N ARG A 578 -6.53 -22.72 14.86
CA ARG A 578 -5.80 -23.63 13.98
C ARG A 578 -4.64 -22.94 13.25
N ALA A 579 -4.78 -21.64 12.93
CA ALA A 579 -3.81 -20.91 12.13
C ALA A 579 -2.68 -20.30 12.95
N TYR A 580 -2.91 -19.92 14.22
CA TYR A 580 -1.98 -19.07 14.95
C TYR A 580 -1.60 -19.62 16.34
N GLN A 581 -0.30 -19.58 16.62
CA GLN A 581 0.24 -19.67 17.98
C GLN A 581 0.77 -18.28 18.36
N PRO A 582 -0.05 -17.47 19.11
CA PRO A 582 0.26 -16.07 19.39
C PRO A 582 1.35 -15.90 20.45
N ASP A 583 2.13 -14.83 20.36
CA ASP A 583 2.87 -14.23 21.47
C ASP A 583 2.00 -13.17 22.18
N GLU A 584 2.58 -12.39 23.13
CA GLU A 584 1.84 -11.37 23.88
C GLU A 584 1.28 -10.25 22.97
N GLN A 585 2.00 -9.88 21.93
CA GLN A 585 1.56 -8.84 20.99
C GLN A 585 0.49 -9.38 20.03
N ASP A 586 0.67 -10.58 19.55
CA ASP A 586 -0.28 -11.27 18.70
C ASP A 586 -1.63 -11.50 19.39
N GLU A 587 -1.63 -11.83 20.72
CA GLU A 587 -2.86 -12.04 21.48
C GLU A 587 -3.71 -10.78 21.57
N ILE A 588 -3.10 -9.61 21.65
CA ILE A 588 -3.81 -8.32 21.60
C ILE A 588 -4.57 -8.19 20.26
N LEU A 589 -3.92 -8.54 19.15
CA LEU A 589 -4.52 -8.47 17.82
C LEU A 589 -5.64 -9.49 17.65
N LEU A 590 -5.45 -10.73 18.12
CA LEU A 590 -6.51 -11.74 18.10
C LEU A 590 -7.72 -11.34 18.97
N SER A 591 -7.46 -10.68 20.10
CA SER A 591 -8.52 -10.15 20.96
C SER A 591 -9.32 -9.05 20.25
N GLN A 592 -8.69 -8.22 19.42
CA GLN A 592 -9.39 -7.21 18.61
C GLN A 592 -10.31 -7.87 17.56
N ILE A 593 -9.86 -8.93 16.89
CA ILE A 593 -10.73 -9.68 15.96
C ILE A 593 -11.97 -10.19 16.71
N ARG A 594 -11.80 -10.78 17.90
CA ARG A 594 -12.90 -11.27 18.71
C ARG A 594 -13.84 -10.12 19.14
N GLN A 595 -13.29 -8.98 19.52
CA GLN A 595 -14.07 -7.78 19.88
C GLN A 595 -14.91 -7.26 18.70
N VAL A 596 -14.37 -7.26 17.47
CA VAL A 596 -15.15 -6.88 16.28
C VAL A 596 -16.31 -7.84 16.04
N LEU A 597 -16.10 -9.14 16.25
CA LEU A 597 -17.19 -10.14 16.18
C LEU A 597 -18.26 -9.93 17.27
N GLU A 598 -17.85 -9.64 18.50
CA GLU A 598 -18.77 -9.31 19.60
C GLU A 598 -19.58 -8.05 19.30
N GLN A 599 -18.96 -7.03 18.71
CA GLN A 599 -19.64 -5.82 18.26
C GLN A 599 -20.69 -6.13 17.18
N LEU A 600 -20.35 -6.97 16.21
CA LEU A 600 -21.30 -7.40 15.19
C LEU A 600 -22.50 -8.14 15.84
N GLN A 601 -22.24 -9.06 16.74
CA GLN A 601 -23.29 -9.78 17.45
C GLN A 601 -24.21 -8.83 18.21
N GLN A 602 -23.64 -7.81 18.86
CA GLN A 602 -24.41 -6.79 19.56
C GLN A 602 -25.25 -5.95 18.59
N GLN A 603 -24.68 -5.50 17.46
CA GLN A 603 -25.42 -4.75 16.44
C GLN A 603 -26.60 -5.52 15.87
N LEU A 604 -26.41 -6.81 15.55
CA LEU A 604 -27.48 -7.67 15.06
C LEU A 604 -28.55 -7.93 16.10
N SER A 605 -28.16 -8.06 17.38
CA SER A 605 -29.09 -8.18 18.50
C SER A 605 -29.89 -6.89 18.69
N ASP A 606 -29.24 -5.72 18.66
CA ASP A 606 -29.89 -4.41 18.82
C ASP A 606 -30.88 -4.14 17.68
N SER A 607 -30.59 -4.59 16.46
CA SER A 607 -31.46 -4.47 15.28
C SER A 607 -32.48 -5.61 15.12
N HIS A 608 -32.45 -6.63 15.99
CA HIS A 608 -33.26 -7.85 15.91
C HIS A 608 -33.10 -8.63 14.57
N TYR A 609 -31.97 -8.44 13.84
CA TYR A 609 -31.73 -9.14 12.60
C TYR A 609 -31.32 -10.61 12.86
N GLN A 610 -32.06 -11.55 12.29
CA GLN A 610 -31.88 -12.99 12.54
C GLN A 610 -31.54 -13.81 11.29
N GLN A 611 -31.50 -13.17 10.11
CA GLN A 611 -31.22 -13.90 8.88
C GLN A 611 -29.75 -14.37 8.83
N PRO A 612 -29.47 -15.50 8.19
CA PRO A 612 -28.09 -15.93 7.96
C PRO A 612 -27.33 -14.91 7.12
N LEU A 613 -26.06 -14.76 7.43
CA LEU A 613 -25.16 -13.89 6.67
C LEU A 613 -24.33 -14.72 5.70
N SER A 614 -24.16 -14.22 4.48
CA SER A 614 -23.23 -14.80 3.53
C SER A 614 -21.78 -14.47 3.93
N TRP A 615 -20.87 -15.33 3.48
CA TRP A 615 -19.44 -15.10 3.70
C TRP A 615 -18.94 -13.76 3.15
N ALA A 616 -19.46 -13.33 1.99
CA ALA A 616 -19.04 -12.06 1.37
C ALA A 616 -19.38 -10.86 2.28
N ILE A 617 -20.57 -10.84 2.92
CA ILE A 617 -20.96 -9.82 3.88
C ILE A 617 -20.04 -9.87 5.11
N MET A 618 -19.76 -11.06 5.62
CA MET A 618 -18.93 -11.24 6.81
C MET A 618 -17.49 -10.78 6.59
N ARG A 619 -16.90 -11.12 5.44
CA ARG A 619 -15.56 -10.66 5.04
C ARG A 619 -15.53 -9.15 4.89
N ASP A 620 -16.50 -8.56 4.20
CA ASP A 620 -16.56 -7.11 3.96
C ASP A 620 -16.67 -6.35 5.29
N TYR A 621 -17.52 -6.81 6.18
CA TYR A 621 -17.67 -6.26 7.53
C TYR A 621 -16.35 -6.30 8.32
N LEU A 622 -15.72 -7.48 8.42
CA LEU A 622 -14.46 -7.64 9.15
C LEU A 622 -13.33 -6.80 8.52
N THR A 623 -13.24 -6.77 7.20
CA THR A 623 -12.24 -5.96 6.50
C THR A 623 -12.43 -4.47 6.77
N ALA A 624 -13.68 -3.99 6.77
CA ALA A 624 -13.99 -2.60 7.04
C ALA A 624 -13.69 -2.20 8.49
N GLU A 625 -14.10 -3.02 9.46
CA GLU A 625 -13.92 -2.73 10.90
C GLU A 625 -12.43 -2.83 11.32
N LEU A 626 -11.73 -3.89 10.92
CA LEU A 626 -10.29 -4.04 11.19
C LEU A 626 -9.46 -3.00 10.44
N GLY A 627 -9.88 -2.63 9.22
CA GLY A 627 -9.27 -1.56 8.42
C GLY A 627 -9.53 -0.16 8.96
N SER A 628 -10.61 0.07 9.73
CA SER A 628 -10.91 1.35 10.37
C SER A 628 -10.14 1.54 11.69
N SER A 629 -9.70 0.47 12.31
CA SER A 629 -8.95 0.49 13.56
C SER A 629 -7.56 1.08 13.35
N ARG A 630 -7.25 2.16 14.06
CA ARG A 630 -5.94 2.84 13.95
C ARG A 630 -4.91 2.17 14.84
N ALA A 631 -3.73 1.90 14.30
CA ALA A 631 -2.67 1.14 14.96
C ALA A 631 -2.07 1.86 16.16
N SER A 632 -1.82 3.15 16.06
CA SER A 632 -1.19 3.90 17.14
C SER A 632 -1.50 5.40 17.05
N GLN A 633 -1.87 5.97 18.18
CA GLN A 633 -1.97 7.43 18.34
C GLN A 633 -0.67 8.00 18.91
N ARG A 634 0.51 7.55 18.44
CA ARG A 634 1.80 8.09 18.86
C ARG A 634 2.10 9.41 18.17
N PHE A 635 1.27 10.43 18.42
CA PHE A 635 1.55 11.78 17.97
C PHE A 635 2.55 12.47 18.89
N MET A 636 3.49 13.25 18.32
CA MET A 636 4.36 14.20 19.01
C MET A 636 5.32 13.62 20.07
N VAL A 637 5.85 12.42 19.83
CA VAL A 637 6.79 11.75 20.76
C VAL A 637 8.25 12.07 20.38
N GLY A 638 8.59 13.36 20.16
CA GLY A 638 9.98 13.76 19.89
C GLY A 638 10.52 13.37 18.50
N ALA A 639 9.65 13.06 17.56
CA ALA A 639 9.96 12.61 16.21
C ALA A 639 9.26 13.46 15.16
N VAL A 640 9.75 13.42 13.92
CA VAL A 640 9.03 13.95 12.74
C VAL A 640 7.77 13.12 12.51
N ASN A 641 6.63 13.80 12.36
CA ASN A 641 5.35 13.10 12.21
C ASN A 641 4.87 13.11 10.75
N PHE A 642 4.67 11.92 10.20
CA PHE A 642 3.99 11.72 8.92
C PHE A 642 2.52 11.39 9.16
N CYS A 643 1.61 12.13 8.56
CA CYS A 643 0.17 11.93 8.75
C CYS A 643 -0.65 12.36 7.52
N THR A 644 -1.95 12.03 7.52
CA THR A 644 -2.89 12.67 6.60
C THR A 644 -3.19 14.11 7.03
N LEU A 645 -3.70 14.95 6.11
CA LEU A 645 -3.95 16.36 6.42
C LEU A 645 -5.03 16.58 7.51
N MET A 646 -5.89 15.59 7.77
CA MET A 646 -7.07 15.77 8.62
C MET A 646 -6.79 15.79 10.15
N PRO A 647 -5.97 14.89 10.74
CA PRO A 647 -5.88 14.78 12.19
C PRO A 647 -5.13 15.92 12.88
N MET A 648 -4.18 16.55 12.19
CA MET A 648 -3.31 17.60 12.73
C MET A 648 -3.70 19.01 12.25
N ARG A 649 -4.95 19.17 11.94
CA ARG A 649 -5.56 20.39 11.43
C ARG A 649 -5.30 21.59 12.35
N SER A 650 -4.86 22.69 11.76
CA SER A 650 -4.63 23.98 12.42
C SER A 650 -3.56 24.02 13.53
N ILE A 651 -2.94 22.89 13.89
CA ILE A 651 -1.88 22.87 14.90
C ILE A 651 -0.65 23.60 14.36
N PRO A 652 -0.07 24.54 15.12
CA PRO A 652 1.09 25.28 14.65
C PRO A 652 2.38 24.43 14.71
N PHE A 653 3.14 24.46 13.60
CA PHE A 653 4.48 23.85 13.51
C PHE A 653 5.46 24.87 12.94
N ARG A 654 6.73 24.73 13.27
CA ARG A 654 7.78 25.57 12.66
C ARG A 654 7.94 25.25 11.17
N VAL A 655 7.95 23.97 10.83
CA VAL A 655 8.04 23.47 9.44
C VAL A 655 6.83 22.59 9.13
N VAL A 656 6.11 22.95 8.09
CA VAL A 656 4.98 22.18 7.55
C VAL A 656 5.37 21.71 6.15
N CYS A 657 5.31 20.39 5.92
CA CYS A 657 5.60 19.77 4.64
C CYS A 657 4.33 19.12 4.06
N LEU A 658 4.01 19.43 2.80
CA LEU A 658 2.90 18.85 2.05
C LEU A 658 3.45 18.03 0.89
N LEU A 659 3.27 16.69 0.93
CA LEU A 659 3.71 15.77 -0.11
C LEU A 659 2.53 15.31 -0.96
N GLY A 660 2.83 14.91 -2.20
CA GLY A 660 1.81 14.33 -3.09
C GLY A 660 0.75 15.30 -3.53
N MET A 661 1.06 16.59 -3.64
CA MET A 661 0.14 17.62 -4.08
C MET A 661 -0.08 17.58 -5.61
N ASN A 662 -0.57 16.43 -6.09
CA ASN A 662 -0.76 16.13 -7.51
C ASN A 662 -2.15 16.54 -8.01
N ASP A 663 -2.23 16.90 -9.29
CA ASP A 663 -3.53 17.09 -9.95
C ASP A 663 -4.35 15.79 -9.96
N GLY A 664 -5.65 15.92 -9.74
CA GLY A 664 -6.58 14.77 -9.64
C GLY A 664 -6.46 13.95 -8.34
N VAL A 665 -5.41 14.12 -7.52
CA VAL A 665 -5.25 13.47 -6.22
C VAL A 665 -5.73 14.39 -5.09
N TYR A 666 -5.36 15.66 -5.15
CA TYR A 666 -5.74 16.66 -4.17
C TYR A 666 -6.16 17.98 -4.84
N PRO A 667 -7.30 18.61 -4.46
CA PRO A 667 -8.28 18.15 -3.48
C PRO A 667 -9.06 16.93 -3.97
N ARG A 668 -9.40 16.02 -3.05
CA ARG A 668 -10.15 14.80 -3.37
C ARG A 668 -11.58 15.15 -3.81
N ALA A 669 -12.01 14.59 -4.91
CA ALA A 669 -13.37 14.74 -5.41
C ALA A 669 -14.10 13.40 -5.32
N ILE A 670 -15.05 13.30 -4.39
CA ILE A 670 -15.95 12.16 -4.29
C ILE A 670 -17.29 12.60 -4.92
N PRO A 671 -17.70 11.99 -6.04
CA PRO A 671 -19.01 12.30 -6.61
C PRO A 671 -20.11 11.91 -5.62
N PRO A 672 -21.14 12.72 -5.46
CA PRO A 672 -22.28 12.38 -4.62
C PRO A 672 -22.99 11.14 -5.16
N MET A 673 -23.66 10.40 -4.30
CA MET A 673 -24.46 9.26 -4.71
C MET A 673 -25.61 9.72 -5.60
N GLY A 674 -25.96 8.93 -6.64
CA GLY A 674 -27.01 9.26 -7.58
C GLY A 674 -28.42 9.38 -6.96
N PHE A 675 -28.56 9.01 -5.69
CA PHE A 675 -29.81 9.12 -4.93
C PHE A 675 -29.70 10.04 -3.70
N ASP A 676 -28.65 10.87 -3.63
CA ASP A 676 -28.46 11.85 -2.56
C ASP A 676 -29.27 13.13 -2.86
N LEU A 677 -30.36 13.34 -2.13
CA LEU A 677 -31.21 14.52 -2.25
C LEU A 677 -30.51 15.81 -1.78
N MET A 678 -29.52 15.74 -0.89
CA MET A 678 -28.75 16.91 -0.47
C MET A 678 -27.92 17.48 -1.63
N ALA A 679 -27.40 16.61 -2.49
CA ALA A 679 -26.67 17.03 -3.68
C ALA A 679 -27.55 17.77 -4.70
N GLU A 680 -28.84 17.41 -4.78
CA GLU A 680 -29.83 18.10 -5.63
C GLU A 680 -30.31 19.41 -5.00
N HIS A 681 -30.37 19.49 -3.66
CA HIS A 681 -30.86 20.64 -2.86
C HIS A 681 -29.78 21.16 -1.89
N PRO A 682 -28.64 21.68 -2.40
CA PRO A 682 -27.53 22.11 -1.55
C PRO A 682 -27.91 23.35 -0.72
N ARG A 683 -27.42 23.39 0.54
CA ARG A 683 -27.55 24.50 1.48
C ARG A 683 -26.21 24.97 2.00
N ARG A 684 -26.15 26.15 2.60
CA ARG A 684 -24.97 26.60 3.35
C ARG A 684 -24.73 25.68 4.52
N GLY A 685 -23.45 25.38 4.78
CA GLY A 685 -23.04 24.44 5.84
C GLY A 685 -23.06 22.98 5.42
N ASP A 686 -23.53 22.64 4.21
CA ASP A 686 -23.35 21.29 3.66
C ASP A 686 -21.88 21.02 3.40
N ARG A 687 -21.42 19.88 3.88
CA ARG A 687 -20.01 19.49 3.74
C ARG A 687 -19.78 18.76 2.42
N SER A 688 -18.70 19.12 1.74
CA SER A 688 -18.16 18.34 0.63
C SER A 688 -16.69 18.04 0.87
N ARG A 689 -16.24 16.85 0.53
CA ARG A 689 -14.85 16.44 0.69
C ARG A 689 -13.88 17.41 0.01
N ARG A 690 -14.28 17.91 -1.15
CA ARG A 690 -13.50 18.88 -1.92
C ARG A 690 -13.33 20.20 -1.18
N ASP A 691 -14.41 20.73 -0.58
CA ASP A 691 -14.37 22.02 0.14
C ASP A 691 -13.63 21.86 1.48
N ASP A 692 -13.75 20.68 2.13
CA ASP A 692 -12.96 20.32 3.29
C ASP A 692 -11.46 20.32 2.97
N ASP A 693 -11.04 19.65 1.88
CA ASP A 693 -9.63 19.59 1.46
C ASP A 693 -9.06 20.97 1.08
N ARG A 694 -9.86 21.81 0.44
CA ARG A 694 -9.46 23.21 0.14
C ARG A 694 -9.20 24.01 1.40
N TYR A 695 -10.06 23.86 2.40
CA TYR A 695 -9.90 24.53 3.68
C TYR A 695 -8.73 23.97 4.50
N LEU A 696 -8.50 22.67 4.44
CA LEU A 696 -7.33 22.03 5.06
C LEU A 696 -6.00 22.54 4.50
N PHE A 697 -5.92 22.80 3.19
CA PHE A 697 -4.75 23.40 2.58
C PHE A 697 -4.54 24.83 3.08
N LEU A 698 -5.60 25.63 3.19
CA LEU A 698 -5.54 26.97 3.77
C LEU A 698 -5.04 26.93 5.23
N GLU A 699 -5.57 26.02 6.03
CA GLU A 699 -5.13 25.84 7.43
C GLU A 699 -3.67 25.40 7.53
N ALA A 700 -3.19 24.53 6.64
CA ALA A 700 -1.78 24.14 6.57
C ALA A 700 -0.89 25.35 6.24
N LEU A 701 -1.29 26.18 5.27
CA LEU A 701 -0.59 27.42 4.94
C LEU A 701 -0.52 28.38 6.15
N LEU A 702 -1.60 28.51 6.91
CA LEU A 702 -1.68 29.42 8.06
C LEU A 702 -0.99 28.84 9.33
N SER A 703 -0.85 27.52 9.43
CA SER A 703 -0.23 26.87 10.59
C SER A 703 1.29 26.85 10.54
N ALA A 704 1.90 27.00 9.36
CA ALA A 704 3.34 27.05 9.19
C ALA A 704 3.92 28.37 9.76
N ARG A 705 4.89 28.26 10.69
CA ARG A 705 5.50 29.43 11.35
C ARG A 705 6.77 29.93 10.67
N GLN A 706 7.59 29.04 10.11
CA GLN A 706 8.86 29.41 9.47
C GLN A 706 8.93 28.96 8.02
N THR A 707 8.60 27.69 7.74
CA THR A 707 8.73 27.11 6.39
C THR A 707 7.49 26.32 6.03
N LEU A 708 6.98 26.56 4.81
CA LEU A 708 6.01 25.71 4.13
C LEU A 708 6.70 25.05 2.93
N TYR A 709 6.92 23.75 3.03
CA TYR A 709 7.48 22.92 1.97
C TYR A 709 6.34 22.18 1.24
N ILE A 710 6.31 22.24 -0.08
CA ILE A 710 5.29 21.56 -0.90
C ILE A 710 5.99 20.77 -1.99
N SER A 711 5.62 19.48 -2.15
CA SER A 711 6.11 18.67 -3.25
C SER A 711 5.00 18.01 -4.05
N TYR A 712 5.29 17.73 -5.31
CA TYR A 712 4.39 17.04 -6.22
C TYR A 712 5.18 16.29 -7.30
N ILE A 713 4.53 15.30 -7.94
CA ILE A 713 5.08 14.56 -9.06
C ILE A 713 4.88 15.39 -10.33
N GLY A 714 5.88 16.21 -10.68
CA GLY A 714 5.80 17.11 -11.81
C GLY A 714 6.27 16.54 -13.14
N ARG A 715 6.83 15.33 -13.15
CA ARG A 715 7.30 14.63 -14.35
C ARG A 715 7.01 13.13 -14.29
N SER A 716 6.78 12.55 -15.46
CA SER A 716 6.59 11.11 -15.62
C SER A 716 7.91 10.35 -15.56
N VAL A 717 7.96 9.22 -14.85
CA VAL A 717 9.14 8.33 -14.81
C VAL A 717 9.40 7.68 -16.17
N GLN A 718 8.34 7.42 -16.96
CA GLN A 718 8.44 6.65 -18.20
C GLN A 718 9.01 7.47 -19.37
N ASP A 719 8.54 8.70 -19.54
CA ASP A 719 8.79 9.51 -20.73
C ASP A 719 9.22 10.95 -20.40
N ASN A 720 9.42 11.27 -19.12
CA ASN A 720 9.77 12.59 -18.63
C ASN A 720 8.79 13.71 -19.02
N SER A 721 7.57 13.37 -19.42
CA SER A 721 6.54 14.35 -19.74
C SER A 721 6.15 15.18 -18.52
N PRO A 722 5.90 16.50 -18.68
CA PRO A 722 5.52 17.35 -17.55
C PRO A 722 4.11 17.04 -17.06
N LYS A 723 3.92 17.06 -15.73
CA LYS A 723 2.65 16.96 -15.03
C LYS A 723 2.42 18.24 -14.25
N VAL A 724 1.14 18.59 -14.08
CA VAL A 724 0.76 19.80 -13.35
C VAL A 724 0.55 19.48 -11.86
N PRO A 725 0.84 20.44 -10.96
CA PRO A 725 0.53 20.27 -9.55
C PRO A 725 -0.98 20.41 -9.29
N SER A 726 -1.38 20.13 -8.07
CA SER A 726 -2.73 20.43 -7.56
C SER A 726 -3.16 21.87 -7.92
N VAL A 727 -4.45 22.04 -8.21
CA VAL A 727 -5.02 23.38 -8.47
C VAL A 727 -4.77 24.34 -7.31
N LEU A 728 -4.70 23.86 -6.06
CA LEU A 728 -4.45 24.71 -4.88
C LEU A 728 -3.02 25.24 -4.86
N VAL A 729 -2.05 24.40 -5.23
CA VAL A 729 -0.64 24.80 -5.40
C VAL A 729 -0.52 25.81 -6.54
N SER A 730 -1.20 25.57 -7.66
CA SER A 730 -1.21 26.50 -8.80
C SER A 730 -1.83 27.86 -8.41
N GLU A 731 -2.93 27.89 -7.67
CA GLU A 731 -3.55 29.12 -7.17
C GLU A 731 -2.62 29.90 -6.22
N LEU A 732 -1.90 29.20 -5.34
CA LEU A 732 -0.89 29.81 -4.45
C LEU A 732 0.28 30.39 -5.24
N MET A 733 0.83 29.65 -6.21
CA MET A 733 1.91 30.12 -7.08
C MET A 733 1.49 31.34 -7.89
N GLU A 734 0.30 31.31 -8.47
CA GLU A 734 -0.26 32.44 -9.24
C GLU A 734 -0.38 33.67 -8.37
N TYR A 735 -0.92 33.52 -7.15
CA TYR A 735 -1.02 34.62 -6.18
C TYR A 735 0.35 35.23 -5.85
N CYS A 736 1.34 34.37 -5.56
CA CYS A 736 2.69 34.84 -5.27
C CYS A 736 3.32 35.60 -6.46
N GLN A 737 3.17 35.08 -7.68
CA GLN A 737 3.70 35.73 -8.88
C GLN A 737 3.05 37.08 -9.18
N GLN A 738 1.76 37.24 -8.90
CA GLN A 738 1.03 38.48 -9.15
C GLN A 738 1.43 39.57 -8.15
N ASN A 739 1.70 39.24 -6.89
CA ASN A 739 1.83 40.21 -5.80
C ASN A 739 3.27 40.46 -5.32
N TYR A 740 4.24 39.55 -5.62
CA TYR A 740 5.59 39.61 -5.05
C TYR A 740 6.69 39.54 -6.10
N ARG A 741 7.89 40.07 -5.77
CA ARG A 741 9.13 39.95 -6.54
C ARG A 741 10.34 39.87 -5.61
N LEU A 742 11.46 39.36 -6.09
CA LEU A 742 12.72 39.37 -5.36
C LEU A 742 13.40 40.76 -5.41
N ASP A 743 14.23 41.07 -4.40
CA ASP A 743 14.98 42.33 -4.33
C ASP A 743 15.96 42.50 -5.49
N SER A 744 16.55 41.39 -5.96
CA SER A 744 17.48 41.37 -7.10
C SER A 744 16.78 41.16 -8.46
N ASP A 745 15.47 41.11 -8.50
CA ASP A 745 14.69 40.70 -9.66
C ASP A 745 13.86 41.85 -10.23
N SER A 746 14.00 42.09 -11.51
CA SER A 746 13.10 42.98 -12.28
C SER A 746 11.99 42.19 -13.00
N ASP A 747 12.06 40.88 -13.04
CA ASP A 747 11.17 40.01 -13.81
C ASP A 747 10.54 38.90 -12.93
N ASN A 748 9.26 38.62 -13.13
CA ASN A 748 8.50 37.56 -12.45
C ASN A 748 9.03 36.16 -12.66
N ALA A 749 9.79 35.93 -13.74
CA ALA A 749 10.40 34.65 -14.05
C ALA A 749 11.34 34.18 -12.95
N THR A 750 12.07 35.09 -12.32
CA THR A 750 13.04 34.76 -11.27
C THR A 750 12.36 34.30 -9.99
N LEU A 751 11.23 34.90 -9.59
CA LEU A 751 10.47 34.44 -8.42
C LEU A 751 9.93 33.02 -8.66
N GLN A 752 9.38 32.73 -9.83
CA GLN A 752 8.92 31.40 -10.18
C GLN A 752 10.04 30.36 -10.14
N GLN A 753 11.20 30.71 -10.69
CA GLN A 753 12.37 29.82 -10.68
C GLN A 753 12.90 29.55 -9.27
N GLN A 754 12.80 30.50 -8.36
CA GLN A 754 13.20 30.32 -6.97
C GLN A 754 12.18 29.50 -6.18
N LEU A 755 10.89 29.72 -6.38
CA LEU A 755 9.85 28.96 -5.68
C LEU A 755 9.81 27.49 -6.12
N LEU A 756 10.01 27.22 -7.41
CA LEU A 756 9.94 25.86 -7.96
C LEU A 756 11.32 25.29 -8.21
N THR A 757 11.69 24.28 -7.46
CA THR A 757 12.90 23.48 -7.66
C THR A 757 12.56 22.19 -8.40
N GLU A 758 13.07 22.06 -9.63
CA GLU A 758 12.92 20.83 -10.44
C GLU A 758 14.08 19.88 -10.16
N HIS A 759 13.76 18.70 -9.64
CA HIS A 759 14.75 17.68 -9.33
C HIS A 759 14.95 16.69 -10.47
N PRO A 760 16.19 16.20 -10.71
CA PRO A 760 16.44 15.13 -11.66
C PRO A 760 15.83 13.81 -11.17
N LEU A 761 15.54 12.91 -12.11
CA LEU A 761 15.00 11.59 -11.81
C LEU A 761 15.91 10.78 -10.87
N GLN A 762 17.21 10.84 -11.15
CA GLN A 762 18.18 9.98 -10.46
C GLN A 762 18.82 10.69 -9.26
N PRO A 763 18.86 10.05 -8.06
CA PRO A 763 19.48 10.64 -6.88
C PRO A 763 20.99 10.86 -7.04
N PHE A 764 21.63 10.12 -7.93
CA PHE A 764 23.06 10.21 -8.25
C PHE A 764 23.37 11.14 -9.43
N SER A 765 22.44 12.04 -9.80
CA SER A 765 22.71 13.04 -10.84
C SER A 765 23.87 13.97 -10.43
N ASP A 766 24.75 14.29 -11.37
CA ASP A 766 25.86 15.22 -11.18
C ASP A 766 25.42 16.62 -10.74
N ARG A 767 24.19 17.01 -11.08
CA ARG A 767 23.58 18.29 -10.68
C ARG A 767 23.50 18.47 -9.15
N TYR A 768 23.43 17.39 -8.37
CA TYR A 768 23.42 17.45 -6.89
C TYR A 768 24.79 17.73 -6.29
N PHE A 769 25.87 17.45 -7.01
CA PHE A 769 27.25 17.48 -6.53
C PHE A 769 28.10 18.54 -7.22
N THR A 770 27.49 19.40 -8.05
CA THR A 770 28.16 20.50 -8.73
C THR A 770 28.09 21.75 -7.85
N PRO A 771 29.24 22.40 -7.51
CA PRO A 771 29.25 23.54 -6.58
C PRO A 771 28.40 24.75 -6.98
N GLU A 772 28.09 24.89 -8.26
CA GLU A 772 27.30 26.00 -8.81
C GLU A 772 25.80 25.70 -8.85
N SER A 773 25.39 24.48 -8.49
CA SER A 773 24.00 24.06 -8.48
C SER A 773 23.29 24.49 -7.19
N SER A 774 22.03 24.91 -7.32
CA SER A 774 21.13 25.10 -6.16
C SER A 774 20.63 23.78 -5.58
N LEU A 775 20.86 22.66 -6.29
CA LEU A 775 20.51 21.33 -5.85
C LEU A 775 21.65 20.73 -5.03
N PHE A 776 21.30 20.04 -3.95
CA PHE A 776 22.23 19.33 -3.10
C PHE A 776 21.64 17.98 -2.66
N SER A 777 22.50 17.08 -2.21
CA SER A 777 22.12 15.83 -1.56
C SER A 777 23.17 15.46 -0.50
N TYR A 778 22.72 14.86 0.58
CA TYR A 778 23.58 14.30 1.63
C TYR A 778 24.06 12.87 1.31
N ALA A 779 23.68 12.32 0.15
CA ALA A 779 24.08 10.98 -0.30
C ALA A 779 25.50 10.97 -0.87
N GLU A 780 26.50 11.25 -0.05
CA GLU A 780 27.93 11.31 -0.42
C GLU A 780 28.47 9.99 -1.01
N GLU A 781 27.80 8.87 -0.75
CA GLU A 781 28.12 7.55 -1.28
C GLU A 781 28.14 7.51 -2.81
N TRP A 782 27.45 8.43 -3.48
CA TRP A 782 27.43 8.54 -4.95
C TRP A 782 28.61 9.33 -5.53
N LEU A 783 29.29 10.16 -4.73
CA LEU A 783 30.41 11.00 -5.16
C LEU A 783 31.57 10.22 -5.79
N PRO A 784 31.98 9.05 -5.31
CA PRO A 784 33.07 8.29 -5.93
C PRO A 784 32.73 7.87 -7.36
N LEU A 785 31.45 7.56 -7.65
CA LEU A 785 31.02 7.18 -9.01
C LEU A 785 31.11 8.34 -10.00
N LEU A 786 30.80 9.56 -9.56
CA LEU A 786 30.88 10.75 -10.39
C LEU A 786 32.33 11.23 -10.62
N ARG A 787 33.19 10.99 -9.65
CA ARG A 787 34.64 11.34 -9.74
C ARG A 787 35.44 10.32 -10.52
N GLN A 788 35.00 9.08 -10.60
CA GLN A 788 35.57 8.07 -11.47
C GLN A 788 35.22 8.41 -12.93
N GLN A 789 36.01 9.29 -13.55
CA GLN A 789 36.14 9.26 -15.02
C GLN A 789 36.56 7.83 -15.34
N GLY A 790 35.66 7.10 -16.01
CA GLY A 790 35.82 5.69 -16.25
C GLY A 790 37.18 5.43 -16.87
N ASN A 791 38.08 4.92 -16.07
CA ASN A 791 39.29 4.33 -16.56
C ASN A 791 38.86 2.94 -17.09
N THR A 792 38.22 2.99 -18.27
CA THR A 792 37.67 1.84 -18.97
C THR A 792 38.74 0.83 -19.39
N GLU A 793 40.02 1.14 -19.12
CA GLU A 793 41.15 0.32 -19.50
C GLU A 793 41.91 -0.34 -18.34
N GLN A 794 41.42 -0.25 -17.12
CA GLN A 794 42.02 -1.06 -16.03
C GLN A 794 41.69 -2.52 -16.25
N SER A 795 42.71 -3.29 -16.65
CA SER A 795 42.59 -4.74 -16.69
C SER A 795 42.15 -5.26 -15.32
N PHE A 796 41.23 -6.22 -15.32
CA PHE A 796 40.80 -6.93 -14.10
C PHE A 796 42.00 -7.40 -13.26
N MET A 797 43.08 -7.75 -13.93
CA MET A 797 44.34 -8.12 -13.30
C MET A 797 45.50 -7.37 -13.94
N THR A 798 46.33 -6.72 -13.13
CA THR A 798 47.53 -6.01 -13.58
C THR A 798 48.72 -6.93 -13.79
N ARG A 799 48.71 -8.13 -13.16
CA ARG A 799 49.70 -9.18 -13.29
C ARG A 799 49.10 -10.54 -12.93
N PRO A 800 49.56 -11.64 -13.55
CA PRO A 800 49.11 -12.98 -13.20
C PRO A 800 49.40 -13.32 -11.71
N LEU A 801 48.55 -14.15 -11.15
CA LEU A 801 48.72 -14.69 -9.80
C LEU A 801 49.95 -15.63 -9.77
N VAL A 802 50.56 -15.78 -8.60
CA VAL A 802 51.64 -16.73 -8.41
C VAL A 802 51.11 -18.15 -8.66
N ALA A 803 51.85 -18.93 -9.47
CA ALA A 803 51.47 -20.30 -9.77
C ALA A 803 51.47 -21.16 -8.49
N GLU A 804 50.39 -21.91 -8.27
CA GLU A 804 50.33 -22.91 -7.22
C GLU A 804 50.97 -24.20 -7.71
N PRO A 805 51.68 -24.97 -6.85
CA PRO A 805 52.16 -26.26 -7.22
C PRO A 805 50.99 -27.19 -7.54
N LEU A 806 51.03 -27.81 -8.70
CA LEU A 806 50.02 -28.78 -9.14
C LEU A 806 50.63 -30.18 -8.93
N GLU A 807 50.19 -30.86 -7.88
CA GLU A 807 50.69 -32.19 -7.53
C GLU A 807 49.99 -33.29 -8.35
N ASP A 808 48.67 -33.10 -8.61
CA ASP A 808 47.85 -33.99 -9.42
C ASP A 808 46.77 -33.19 -10.13
N LEU A 809 46.10 -33.74 -11.11
CA LEU A 809 44.99 -33.16 -11.87
C LEU A 809 43.90 -34.20 -12.10
N GLU A 810 42.69 -33.86 -11.74
CA GLU A 810 41.53 -34.67 -12.10
C GLU A 810 41.02 -34.35 -13.51
N LEU A 811 40.64 -35.36 -14.27
CA LEU A 811 40.10 -35.20 -15.61
C LEU A 811 38.87 -34.26 -15.63
N THR A 812 38.03 -34.37 -14.61
CA THR A 812 36.86 -33.51 -14.45
C THR A 812 37.21 -32.02 -14.33
N ASP A 813 38.30 -31.69 -13.63
CA ASP A 813 38.80 -30.32 -13.48
C ASP A 813 39.36 -29.79 -14.83
N LEU A 814 40.05 -30.61 -15.59
CA LEU A 814 40.54 -30.25 -16.93
C LEU A 814 39.37 -30.00 -17.91
N LEU A 815 38.36 -30.86 -17.88
CA LEU A 815 37.17 -30.71 -18.71
C LEU A 815 36.36 -29.45 -18.32
N ALA A 816 36.19 -29.18 -17.02
CA ALA A 816 35.52 -27.97 -16.53
C ALA A 816 36.26 -26.69 -16.94
N PHE A 817 37.59 -26.69 -16.86
CA PHE A 817 38.46 -25.61 -17.37
C PHE A 817 38.24 -25.39 -18.86
N ALA A 818 38.36 -26.42 -19.67
CA ALA A 818 38.25 -26.34 -21.12
C ALA A 818 36.84 -25.83 -21.55
N ARG A 819 35.82 -26.19 -20.83
CA ARG A 819 34.45 -25.73 -21.08
C ARG A 819 34.24 -24.20 -20.82
N ASN A 820 34.85 -23.67 -19.75
CA ASN A 820 34.78 -22.25 -19.39
C ASN A 820 35.97 -21.87 -18.48
N PRO A 821 37.13 -21.49 -19.05
CA PRO A 821 38.35 -21.17 -18.28
C PRO A 821 38.16 -20.03 -17.28
N VAL A 822 37.36 -19.01 -17.63
CA VAL A 822 37.12 -17.86 -16.78
C VAL A 822 36.30 -18.28 -15.54
N LYS A 823 35.19 -19.02 -15.72
CA LYS A 823 34.41 -19.57 -14.61
C LYS A 823 35.26 -20.47 -13.71
N HIS A 824 36.08 -21.32 -14.30
CA HIS A 824 36.97 -22.23 -13.55
C HIS A 824 37.98 -21.44 -12.70
N PHE A 825 38.59 -20.36 -13.27
CA PHE A 825 39.49 -19.46 -12.53
C PHE A 825 38.81 -18.84 -11.31
N PHE A 826 37.60 -18.29 -11.47
CA PHE A 826 36.87 -17.72 -10.34
C PHE A 826 36.52 -18.75 -9.28
N GLN A 827 36.02 -19.90 -9.67
CA GLN A 827 35.60 -20.95 -8.73
C GLN A 827 36.78 -21.68 -8.07
N ARG A 828 37.78 -22.08 -8.84
CA ARG A 828 38.91 -22.92 -8.34
C ARG A 828 39.97 -22.08 -7.64
N ARG A 829 40.32 -20.94 -8.23
CA ARG A 829 41.43 -20.09 -7.76
C ARG A 829 41.02 -19.01 -6.80
N LEU A 830 39.93 -18.27 -7.11
CA LEU A 830 39.44 -17.16 -6.28
C LEU A 830 38.39 -17.61 -5.26
N LYS A 831 37.87 -18.83 -5.35
CA LYS A 831 36.78 -19.37 -4.50
C LYS A 831 35.50 -18.51 -4.56
N VAL A 832 35.27 -17.87 -5.67
CA VAL A 832 34.07 -17.06 -5.92
C VAL A 832 33.06 -17.89 -6.71
N PHE A 833 31.91 -18.11 -6.11
CA PHE A 833 30.80 -18.84 -6.70
C PHE A 833 29.68 -17.84 -7.02
N PHE A 834 29.34 -17.76 -8.30
CA PHE A 834 28.18 -16.98 -8.73
C PHE A 834 26.95 -17.89 -8.57
N ASN A 835 26.30 -17.78 -7.41
CA ASN A 835 25.07 -18.50 -7.19
C ASN A 835 23.98 -17.78 -8.01
N SER A 836 23.25 -18.52 -8.80
CA SER A 836 22.00 -18.05 -9.38
C SER A 836 21.01 -17.78 -8.26
N ALA A 837 20.15 -16.76 -8.47
CA ALA A 837 19.11 -16.32 -7.55
C ALA A 837 18.34 -17.49 -6.93
N GLY A 838 17.75 -17.22 -5.75
CA GLY A 838 16.95 -18.17 -4.98
C GLY A 838 15.82 -18.84 -5.76
N VAL A 839 15.10 -19.70 -5.08
CA VAL A 839 13.94 -20.44 -5.61
C VAL A 839 12.95 -19.47 -6.25
N GLU A 840 12.73 -19.55 -7.56
CA GLU A 840 11.74 -18.74 -8.27
C GLU A 840 10.43 -19.52 -8.36
N LEU A 841 9.56 -19.27 -7.39
CA LEU A 841 8.24 -19.85 -7.34
C LEU A 841 7.32 -19.16 -8.36
N GLN A 842 6.53 -19.93 -9.09
CA GLN A 842 5.62 -19.42 -10.11
C GLN A 842 4.19 -19.80 -9.77
N ASP A 843 3.29 -18.84 -9.89
CA ASP A 843 1.85 -18.99 -9.61
C ASP A 843 1.04 -19.49 -10.80
N GLU A 844 1.60 -19.43 -12.01
CA GLU A 844 0.89 -19.77 -13.25
C GLU A 844 1.37 -21.08 -13.85
N GLU A 845 0.45 -21.85 -14.42
CA GLU A 845 0.75 -23.03 -15.20
C GLU A 845 1.40 -22.63 -16.54
N PRO A 846 2.46 -23.32 -16.98
CA PRO A 846 3.12 -22.98 -18.23
C PRO A 846 2.22 -23.32 -19.42
N PHE A 847 1.90 -22.32 -20.25
CA PHE A 847 1.28 -22.54 -21.56
C PHE A 847 2.27 -23.09 -22.58
N GLN A 848 3.53 -22.66 -22.47
CA GLN A 848 4.66 -23.11 -23.28
C GLN A 848 5.87 -23.31 -22.38
N LEU A 849 6.63 -24.36 -22.65
CA LEU A 849 7.88 -24.59 -21.94
C LEU A 849 8.92 -23.55 -22.36
N ASP A 850 9.64 -23.00 -21.40
CA ASP A 850 10.76 -22.12 -21.65
C ASP A 850 11.95 -22.88 -22.31
N GLY A 851 12.96 -22.14 -22.75
CA GLY A 851 14.09 -22.73 -23.47
C GLY A 851 14.91 -23.73 -22.65
N LEU A 852 15.02 -23.54 -21.33
CA LEU A 852 15.75 -24.42 -20.41
C LEU A 852 14.95 -25.67 -20.11
N SER A 853 13.69 -25.53 -19.73
CA SER A 853 12.77 -26.64 -19.47
C SER A 853 12.60 -27.52 -20.72
N LEU A 854 12.46 -26.89 -21.90
CA LEU A 854 12.41 -27.60 -23.16
C LEU A 854 13.70 -28.40 -23.46
N TYR A 855 14.86 -27.86 -23.16
CA TYR A 855 16.13 -28.56 -23.35
C TYR A 855 16.25 -29.74 -22.40
N GLN A 856 15.95 -29.59 -21.12
CA GLN A 856 15.96 -30.65 -20.12
C GLN A 856 14.99 -31.78 -20.52
N LEU A 857 13.77 -31.43 -20.94
CA LEU A 857 12.78 -32.38 -21.41
C LEU A 857 13.29 -33.18 -22.63
N LYS A 858 13.87 -32.51 -23.62
CA LYS A 858 14.45 -33.18 -24.80
C LYS A 858 15.55 -34.14 -24.43
N GLN A 859 16.42 -33.75 -23.49
CA GLN A 859 17.51 -34.62 -23.07
C GLN A 859 16.97 -35.87 -22.37
N GLN A 860 16.01 -35.72 -21.45
CA GLN A 860 15.39 -36.88 -20.77
C GLN A 860 14.65 -37.81 -21.77
N LEU A 861 13.91 -37.22 -22.73
CA LEU A 861 13.24 -38.01 -23.77
C LEU A 861 14.23 -38.75 -24.68
N LEU A 862 15.36 -38.13 -25.00
CA LEU A 862 16.41 -38.75 -25.79
C LEU A 862 17.05 -39.95 -25.04
N ASP A 863 17.40 -39.74 -23.77
CA ASP A 863 17.96 -40.81 -22.92
C ASP A 863 16.97 -41.97 -22.76
N ALA A 864 15.70 -41.68 -22.55
CA ALA A 864 14.63 -42.67 -22.50
C ALA A 864 14.40 -43.37 -23.86
N SER A 865 14.52 -42.64 -24.97
CA SER A 865 14.37 -43.21 -26.33
C SER A 865 15.50 -44.17 -26.68
N ILE A 866 16.73 -43.83 -26.21
CA ILE A 866 17.90 -44.74 -26.36
C ILE A 866 17.65 -46.08 -25.64
N ASN A 867 17.04 -46.01 -24.44
CA ASN A 867 16.76 -47.19 -23.60
C ASN A 867 15.39 -47.85 -23.95
N GLU A 868 14.70 -47.44 -25.00
CA GLU A 868 13.37 -47.94 -25.40
C GLU A 868 12.25 -47.67 -24.39
N GLN A 869 12.43 -46.68 -23.53
CA GLN A 869 11.50 -46.29 -22.45
C GLN A 869 10.82 -44.94 -22.69
N GLN A 870 10.75 -44.43 -23.95
CA GLN A 870 10.21 -43.09 -24.26
C GLN A 870 8.78 -42.90 -23.77
N HIS A 871 7.93 -43.91 -23.90
CA HIS A 871 6.54 -43.84 -23.48
C HIS A 871 6.42 -43.70 -21.98
N GLN A 872 7.13 -44.51 -21.23
CA GLN A 872 7.15 -44.47 -19.75
C GLN A 872 7.70 -43.15 -19.24
N CYS A 873 8.77 -42.63 -19.86
CA CYS A 873 9.33 -41.34 -19.52
C CYS A 873 8.30 -40.20 -19.75
N PHE A 874 7.59 -40.22 -20.89
CA PHE A 874 6.56 -39.22 -21.17
C PHE A 874 5.39 -39.27 -20.17
N GLU A 875 4.92 -40.48 -19.82
CA GLU A 875 3.90 -40.65 -18.78
C GLU A 875 4.35 -40.09 -17.43
N ARG A 876 5.60 -40.30 -17.04
CA ARG A 876 6.18 -39.75 -15.82
C ARG A 876 6.23 -38.22 -15.87
N MET A 877 6.62 -37.62 -16.99
CA MET A 877 6.64 -36.16 -17.15
C MET A 877 5.25 -35.55 -17.02
N VAL A 878 4.23 -36.21 -17.55
CA VAL A 878 2.82 -35.80 -17.35
C VAL A 878 2.45 -35.95 -15.88
N ALA A 879 2.77 -37.10 -15.29
CA ALA A 879 2.44 -37.42 -13.88
C ALA A 879 3.20 -36.56 -12.87
N SER A 880 4.33 -35.95 -13.25
CA SER A 880 5.12 -35.04 -12.39
C SER A 880 4.66 -33.58 -12.46
N GLY A 881 3.75 -33.22 -13.39
CA GLY A 881 3.28 -31.85 -13.55
C GLY A 881 4.24 -30.91 -14.29
N GLN A 882 5.30 -31.44 -14.93
CA GLN A 882 6.28 -30.62 -15.67
C GLN A 882 5.77 -30.12 -17.02
N LEU A 883 4.77 -30.80 -17.58
CA LEU A 883 4.20 -30.45 -18.87
C LEU A 883 2.94 -29.59 -18.73
N PRO A 884 2.61 -28.80 -19.76
CA PRO A 884 1.33 -28.08 -19.80
C PRO A 884 0.13 -29.03 -19.64
N VAL A 885 -0.95 -28.52 -19.08
CA VAL A 885 -2.12 -29.34 -18.74
C VAL A 885 -2.87 -29.83 -20.01
N GLY A 886 -3.33 -31.07 -19.98
CA GLY A 886 -4.23 -31.65 -20.98
C GLY A 886 -3.62 -31.84 -22.36
N ILE A 887 -4.39 -31.57 -23.42
CA ILE A 887 -3.99 -31.80 -24.80
C ILE A 887 -2.79 -30.96 -25.27
N ALA A 888 -2.51 -29.86 -24.56
CA ALA A 888 -1.38 -28.99 -24.85
C ALA A 888 -0.03 -29.74 -24.71
N ALA A 889 0.09 -30.61 -23.70
CA ALA A 889 1.25 -31.46 -23.51
C ALA A 889 1.51 -32.36 -24.73
N GLU A 890 0.48 -33.04 -25.23
CA GLU A 890 0.62 -33.92 -26.42
C GLU A 890 1.01 -33.14 -27.66
N LEU A 891 0.40 -31.98 -27.90
CA LEU A 891 0.65 -31.17 -29.10
C LEU A 891 2.10 -30.63 -29.09
N GLN A 892 2.57 -30.15 -27.96
CA GLN A 892 3.93 -29.59 -27.84
C GLN A 892 4.99 -30.70 -27.91
N THR A 893 4.75 -31.85 -27.35
CA THR A 893 5.75 -32.93 -27.24
C THR A 893 5.74 -33.87 -28.41
N ARG A 894 4.70 -33.90 -29.24
CA ARG A 894 4.58 -34.85 -30.39
C ARG A 894 5.79 -34.79 -31.32
N LYS A 895 6.16 -33.59 -31.77
CA LYS A 895 7.35 -33.39 -32.62
C LYS A 895 8.63 -33.72 -31.89
N LEU A 896 8.74 -33.33 -30.63
CA LEU A 896 9.92 -33.59 -29.80
C LEU A 896 10.17 -35.07 -29.60
N ARG A 897 9.12 -35.85 -29.34
CA ARG A 897 9.23 -37.31 -29.19
C ARG A 897 9.70 -37.96 -30.49
N HIS A 898 9.19 -37.50 -31.65
CA HIS A 898 9.61 -38.00 -32.96
C HIS A 898 11.09 -37.68 -33.22
N ASP A 899 11.51 -36.42 -33.03
CA ASP A 899 12.90 -35.97 -33.24
C ASP A 899 13.88 -36.70 -32.30
N CYS A 900 13.54 -36.94 -31.04
CA CYS A 900 14.32 -37.70 -30.09
C CYS A 900 14.42 -39.18 -30.45
N GLN A 901 13.32 -39.77 -30.94
CA GLN A 901 13.32 -41.15 -31.41
C GLN A 901 14.21 -41.32 -32.65
N GLU A 902 14.12 -40.44 -33.64
CA GLU A 902 14.99 -40.47 -34.82
C GLU A 902 16.49 -40.31 -34.46
N MET A 903 16.78 -39.46 -33.49
CA MET A 903 18.14 -39.30 -32.99
C MET A 903 18.63 -40.54 -32.20
N ALA A 904 17.78 -41.12 -31.36
CA ALA A 904 18.09 -42.35 -30.61
C ALA A 904 18.41 -43.52 -31.53
N ASP A 905 17.64 -43.66 -32.66
CA ASP A 905 17.89 -44.71 -33.65
C ASP A 905 19.25 -44.59 -34.35
N LYS A 906 19.77 -43.33 -34.50
CA LYS A 906 21.10 -43.07 -35.04
C LYS A 906 22.23 -43.36 -34.01
N ILE A 907 21.97 -43.21 -32.72
CA ILE A 907 22.93 -43.38 -31.63
C ILE A 907 23.00 -44.84 -31.17
N ARG A 908 21.87 -45.54 -31.12
CA ARG A 908 21.73 -46.92 -30.57
C ARG A 908 22.72 -47.92 -31.16
N PRO A 909 23.07 -47.91 -32.47
CA PRO A 909 24.06 -48.82 -33.03
C PRO A 909 25.48 -48.71 -32.41
N TYR A 910 25.78 -47.59 -31.80
CA TYR A 910 27.10 -47.30 -31.21
C TYR A 910 27.14 -47.53 -29.67
N ILE A 911 26.00 -47.79 -29.06
CA ILE A 911 25.87 -47.90 -27.60
C ILE A 911 25.52 -49.35 -27.24
N ASN A 912 26.56 -50.16 -27.10
CA ASN A 912 26.44 -51.56 -26.69
C ASN A 912 27.41 -51.82 -25.53
N ALA A 913 26.96 -52.34 -24.41
CA ALA A 913 27.77 -52.69 -23.25
C ALA A 913 28.76 -51.58 -22.82
N PRO A 914 28.34 -50.58 -22.04
CA PRO A 914 29.20 -49.48 -21.65
C PRO A 914 30.35 -49.95 -20.77
N GLU A 915 31.55 -49.46 -21.06
CA GLU A 915 32.74 -49.69 -20.27
C GLU A 915 33.15 -48.41 -19.56
N ARG A 916 33.73 -48.54 -18.39
CA ARG A 916 34.41 -47.45 -17.69
C ARG A 916 35.91 -47.68 -17.74
N ILE A 917 36.63 -46.72 -18.25
CA ILE A 917 38.11 -46.81 -18.34
C ILE A 917 38.68 -45.90 -17.24
N GLU A 918 39.48 -46.49 -16.37
CA GLU A 918 40.29 -45.74 -15.42
C GLU A 918 41.49 -45.15 -16.17
N CYS A 919 41.69 -43.87 -16.06
CA CYS A 919 42.77 -43.13 -16.70
C CYS A 919 43.75 -42.69 -15.64
N GLN A 920 44.97 -43.20 -15.73
CA GLN A 920 46.10 -42.79 -14.90
C GLN A 920 47.28 -42.48 -15.84
N LEU A 921 47.40 -41.21 -16.22
CA LEU A 921 48.41 -40.73 -17.17
C LEU A 921 49.40 -39.82 -16.43
N ILE A 922 50.66 -39.89 -16.80
CA ILE A 922 51.66 -38.92 -16.31
C ILE A 922 52.00 -37.97 -17.49
N ILE A 923 51.55 -36.69 -17.35
CA ILE A 923 51.75 -35.66 -18.38
C ILE A 923 52.71 -34.62 -17.80
N ALA A 924 53.92 -34.51 -18.41
CA ALA A 924 54.96 -33.59 -17.94
C ALA A 924 55.28 -33.70 -16.44
N GLY A 925 55.27 -34.93 -15.91
CA GLY A 925 55.53 -35.20 -14.50
C GLY A 925 54.34 -35.04 -13.55
N ILE A 926 53.15 -34.66 -14.01
CA ILE A 926 51.91 -34.52 -13.24
C ILE A 926 50.99 -35.69 -13.55
N PRO A 927 50.47 -36.39 -12.51
CA PRO A 927 49.46 -37.41 -12.69
C PRO A 927 48.11 -36.75 -13.10
N LEU A 928 47.57 -37.24 -14.24
CA LEU A 928 46.16 -36.95 -14.62
C LEU A 928 45.34 -38.20 -14.30
N ASN A 929 44.45 -38.05 -13.33
CA ASN A 929 43.58 -39.13 -12.86
C ASN A 929 42.13 -38.89 -13.28
N GLY A 930 41.35 -39.99 -13.46
CA GLY A 930 39.92 -39.85 -13.71
C GLY A 930 39.32 -41.09 -14.39
N TRP A 931 38.06 -40.97 -14.76
CA TRP A 931 37.33 -42.03 -15.41
C TRP A 931 36.73 -41.54 -16.73
N LEU A 932 36.94 -42.27 -17.80
CA LEU A 932 36.21 -42.10 -19.03
C LEU A 932 34.95 -42.98 -19.03
N THR A 933 33.80 -42.35 -19.08
CA THR A 933 32.49 -43.00 -19.23
C THR A 933 32.00 -42.92 -20.66
N GLY A 934 30.97 -43.70 -21.02
CA GLY A 934 30.41 -43.70 -22.40
C GLY A 934 31.37 -44.23 -23.44
N VAL A 935 32.28 -45.06 -23.02
CA VAL A 935 33.14 -45.91 -23.90
C VAL A 935 32.39 -47.19 -24.18
N TYR A 936 32.39 -47.60 -25.45
CA TYR A 936 31.73 -48.80 -25.92
C TYR A 936 32.74 -49.60 -26.75
N PRO A 937 32.49 -50.87 -27.06
CA PRO A 937 33.48 -51.75 -27.75
C PRO A 937 34.03 -51.21 -29.07
N GLY A 938 33.40 -50.22 -29.66
CA GLY A 938 33.85 -49.66 -30.95
C GLY A 938 34.16 -48.17 -30.94
N ALA A 939 33.75 -47.44 -29.89
CA ALA A 939 33.84 -46.00 -29.87
C ALA A 939 33.59 -45.36 -28.48
N LEU A 940 34.10 -44.15 -28.28
CA LEU A 940 33.62 -43.24 -27.27
C LEU A 940 32.42 -42.43 -27.82
N VAL A 941 31.30 -42.43 -27.14
CA VAL A 941 30.07 -41.76 -27.66
C VAL A 941 29.57 -40.70 -26.68
N ARG A 942 29.33 -39.52 -27.23
CA ARG A 942 28.66 -38.40 -26.54
C ARG A 942 27.45 -37.93 -27.36
N TYR A 943 26.42 -37.50 -26.69
CA TYR A 943 25.24 -36.99 -27.39
C TYR A 943 24.54 -35.90 -26.58
N ARG A 944 23.80 -35.06 -27.27
CA ARG A 944 23.06 -33.95 -26.68
C ARG A 944 21.83 -33.67 -27.52
N ALA A 945 20.69 -33.50 -26.86
CA ALA A 945 19.40 -33.15 -27.50
C ALA A 945 19.34 -31.66 -27.96
N ALA A 946 20.45 -31.14 -28.46
CA ALA A 946 20.59 -29.81 -29.02
C ALA A 946 21.64 -29.81 -30.12
N ASN A 947 21.82 -28.68 -30.79
CA ASN A 947 22.93 -28.51 -31.74
C ASN A 947 24.26 -28.62 -31.03
N ALA A 948 25.20 -29.38 -31.60
CA ALA A 948 26.57 -29.44 -31.14
C ALA A 948 27.21 -28.05 -31.18
N LYS A 949 27.87 -27.67 -30.10
CA LYS A 949 28.57 -26.38 -29.94
C LYS A 949 30.06 -26.62 -29.82
N GLY A 950 30.87 -25.56 -29.99
CA GLY A 950 32.32 -25.64 -29.84
C GLY A 950 32.79 -26.24 -28.52
N ARG A 951 32.14 -25.87 -27.42
CA ARG A 951 32.42 -26.44 -26.09
C ARG A 951 32.20 -27.94 -26.00
N ASP A 952 31.20 -28.45 -26.72
CA ASP A 952 30.91 -29.89 -26.75
C ASP A 952 32.02 -30.62 -27.53
N MET A 953 32.53 -30.02 -28.61
CA MET A 953 33.65 -30.57 -29.40
C MET A 953 34.98 -30.52 -28.65
N VAL A 954 35.25 -29.45 -27.93
CA VAL A 954 36.46 -29.37 -27.08
C VAL A 954 36.42 -30.41 -25.96
N GLN A 955 35.27 -30.63 -25.36
CA GLN A 955 35.11 -31.68 -24.37
C GLN A 955 35.36 -33.06 -24.97
N LEU A 956 34.72 -33.38 -26.12
CA LEU A 956 34.92 -34.65 -26.80
C LEU A 956 36.38 -34.82 -27.22
N TRP A 957 37.05 -33.75 -27.67
CA TRP A 957 38.46 -33.76 -28.06
C TRP A 957 39.35 -34.11 -26.88
N LEU A 958 39.19 -33.48 -25.74
CA LEU A 958 39.97 -33.82 -24.54
C LEU A 958 39.78 -35.27 -24.07
N GLU A 959 38.52 -35.72 -24.03
CA GLU A 959 38.22 -37.11 -23.69
C GLU A 959 38.83 -38.10 -24.72
N HIS A 960 38.82 -37.75 -26.01
CA HIS A 960 39.47 -38.47 -27.08
C HIS A 960 40.99 -38.53 -26.91
N LEU A 961 41.62 -37.39 -26.56
CA LEU A 961 43.06 -37.37 -26.29
C LEU A 961 43.45 -38.26 -25.12
N VAL A 962 42.67 -38.23 -24.02
CA VAL A 962 42.90 -39.09 -22.86
C VAL A 962 42.71 -40.57 -23.22
N LEU A 963 41.72 -40.89 -24.04
CA LEU A 963 41.47 -42.25 -24.52
C LEU A 963 42.67 -42.78 -25.35
N CYS A 964 43.13 -41.97 -26.31
CA CYS A 964 44.30 -42.32 -27.16
C CYS A 964 45.61 -42.42 -26.35
N ALA A 965 45.83 -41.47 -25.40
CA ALA A 965 46.98 -41.48 -24.51
C ALA A 965 47.00 -42.71 -23.59
N SER A 966 45.85 -43.22 -23.20
CA SER A 966 45.69 -44.48 -22.44
C SER A 966 45.88 -45.76 -23.28
N GLY A 967 46.23 -45.59 -24.59
CA GLY A 967 46.57 -46.74 -25.47
C GLY A 967 45.36 -47.28 -26.27
N TYR A 968 44.21 -46.78 -26.14
CA TYR A 968 42.99 -47.18 -26.88
C TYR A 968 42.95 -46.56 -28.27
N ARG A 969 42.70 -47.33 -29.31
CA ARG A 969 42.56 -46.92 -30.70
C ARG A 969 41.09 -46.97 -31.12
N LEU A 970 40.24 -46.10 -30.52
CA LEU A 970 38.80 -45.98 -30.76
C LEU A 970 38.49 -44.65 -31.38
N GLN A 971 37.47 -44.60 -32.24
CA GLN A 971 36.88 -43.34 -32.70
C GLN A 971 36.04 -42.71 -31.58
N SER A 972 35.96 -41.38 -31.56
CA SER A 972 35.07 -40.67 -30.65
C SER A 972 34.01 -39.95 -31.42
N TYR A 973 32.73 -40.15 -31.07
CA TYR A 973 31.57 -39.57 -31.74
C TYR A 973 30.81 -38.60 -30.84
N PHE A 974 30.35 -37.52 -31.44
CA PHE A 974 29.37 -36.65 -30.83
C PHE A 974 28.14 -36.56 -31.73
N PHE A 975 26.94 -36.83 -31.14
CA PHE A 975 25.66 -36.72 -31.81
C PHE A 975 24.93 -35.48 -31.32
N GLY A 976 24.60 -34.54 -32.22
CA GLY A 976 23.78 -33.37 -31.99
C GLY A 976 22.62 -33.30 -32.98
N LEU A 977 21.68 -32.38 -32.79
CA LEU A 977 20.61 -32.17 -33.76
C LEU A 977 21.10 -31.69 -35.15
N ASN A 978 22.26 -31.04 -35.20
CA ASN A 978 22.93 -30.58 -36.42
C ASN A 978 23.83 -31.64 -37.10
N GLY A 979 23.83 -32.85 -36.60
CA GLY A 979 24.52 -33.97 -37.22
C GLY A 979 25.48 -34.74 -36.29
N ARG A 980 26.31 -35.58 -36.92
CA ARG A 980 27.32 -36.40 -36.24
C ARG A 980 28.70 -35.83 -36.52
N HIS A 981 29.47 -35.61 -35.45
CA HIS A 981 30.89 -35.23 -35.50
C HIS A 981 31.74 -36.36 -34.95
N TRP A 982 33.01 -36.53 -35.40
CA TRP A 982 33.89 -37.60 -34.93
C TRP A 982 35.34 -37.19 -34.98
N PHE A 983 36.15 -37.88 -34.20
CA PHE A 983 37.60 -37.87 -34.23
C PHE A 983 38.11 -39.26 -34.48
N ASP A 984 39.10 -39.36 -35.42
CA ASP A 984 39.79 -40.61 -35.71
C ASP A 984 40.92 -40.84 -34.71
N PRO A 985 41.26 -42.11 -34.37
CA PRO A 985 42.27 -42.44 -33.40
C PRO A 985 43.63 -41.82 -33.69
N LEU A 986 44.27 -41.30 -32.68
CA LEU A 986 45.61 -40.69 -32.74
C LEU A 986 46.65 -41.68 -32.23
N GLU A 987 47.94 -41.47 -32.65
CA GLU A 987 49.04 -42.12 -32.02
C GLU A 987 49.25 -41.64 -30.58
N GLN A 988 49.58 -42.57 -29.66
CA GLN A 988 49.71 -42.26 -28.24
C GLN A 988 50.60 -41.06 -27.92
N GLY A 989 51.78 -40.97 -28.63
CA GLY A 989 52.70 -39.84 -28.42
C GLY A 989 52.09 -38.50 -28.77
N ARG A 990 51.41 -38.42 -29.92
CA ARG A 990 50.70 -37.17 -30.34
C ARG A 990 49.59 -36.78 -29.40
N ALA A 991 48.85 -37.75 -28.86
CA ALA A 991 47.81 -37.49 -27.87
C ALA A 991 48.40 -36.90 -26.56
N LEU A 992 49.53 -37.41 -26.10
CA LEU A 992 50.26 -36.89 -24.95
C LEU A 992 50.80 -35.48 -25.20
N ASP A 993 51.33 -35.18 -26.40
CA ASP A 993 51.79 -33.83 -26.75
C ASP A 993 50.66 -32.82 -26.66
N TYR A 994 49.46 -33.09 -27.21
CA TYR A 994 48.30 -32.22 -27.10
C TYR A 994 47.79 -32.07 -25.67
N LEU A 995 47.79 -33.14 -24.90
CA LEU A 995 47.44 -33.07 -23.47
C LEU A 995 48.43 -32.22 -22.66
N GLN A 996 49.70 -32.22 -23.04
CA GLN A 996 50.70 -31.36 -22.42
C GLN A 996 50.44 -29.87 -22.73
N GLU A 997 50.00 -29.54 -23.96
CA GLU A 997 49.58 -28.19 -24.31
C GLU A 997 48.36 -27.74 -23.45
N TRP A 998 47.39 -28.61 -23.31
CA TRP A 998 46.20 -28.35 -22.46
C TRP A 998 46.59 -28.21 -20.98
N LEU A 999 47.49 -28.98 -20.47
CA LEU A 999 48.01 -28.85 -19.11
C LEU A 999 48.73 -27.51 -18.89
N ASN A 1000 49.49 -27.06 -19.88
CA ASN A 1000 50.13 -25.74 -19.82
C ASN A 1000 49.09 -24.62 -19.82
N ALA A 1001 48.07 -24.73 -20.66
CA ALA A 1001 46.94 -23.79 -20.68
C ALA A 1001 46.18 -23.81 -19.35
N TYR A 1002 45.94 -24.98 -18.75
CA TYR A 1002 45.32 -25.13 -17.44
C TYR A 1002 46.12 -24.39 -16.34
N ARG A 1003 47.44 -24.61 -16.31
CA ARG A 1003 48.33 -23.92 -15.35
C ARG A 1003 48.31 -22.41 -15.50
N GLN A 1004 48.34 -21.94 -16.75
CA GLN A 1004 48.22 -20.51 -17.06
C GLN A 1004 46.83 -19.98 -16.63
N GLY A 1005 45.75 -20.73 -16.92
CA GLY A 1005 44.38 -20.41 -16.56
C GLY A 1005 44.08 -20.37 -15.06
N LEU A 1006 44.91 -21.01 -14.21
CA LEU A 1006 44.90 -20.83 -12.77
C LEU A 1006 45.61 -19.55 -12.30
N CYS A 1007 46.47 -18.95 -13.14
CA CYS A 1007 47.17 -17.71 -12.80
C CYS A 1007 46.43 -16.47 -13.31
N GLU A 1008 45.71 -16.59 -14.42
CA GLU A 1008 44.94 -15.50 -15.07
C GLU A 1008 43.77 -16.05 -15.86
N PRO A 1009 42.65 -15.27 -15.99
CA PRO A 1009 41.48 -15.71 -16.77
C PRO A 1009 41.81 -15.72 -18.26
N LEU A 1010 41.84 -16.92 -18.86
CA LEU A 1010 42.18 -17.09 -20.27
C LEU A 1010 40.96 -16.83 -21.17
N PRO A 1011 41.08 -16.02 -22.22
CA PRO A 1011 40.05 -15.78 -23.22
C PRO A 1011 40.01 -16.94 -24.25
N LEU A 1012 39.49 -18.10 -23.83
CA LEU A 1012 39.31 -19.27 -24.70
C LEU A 1012 37.79 -19.48 -24.95
N PRO A 1013 37.15 -18.72 -25.88
CA PRO A 1013 35.74 -18.89 -26.20
C PRO A 1013 35.57 -20.08 -27.16
N ALA A 1014 35.43 -21.30 -26.61
CA ALA A 1014 35.32 -22.52 -27.42
C ALA A 1014 34.22 -22.50 -28.48
N ASP A 1015 33.07 -21.91 -28.16
CA ASP A 1015 31.95 -21.78 -29.11
C ASP A 1015 32.28 -20.80 -30.27
N THR A 1016 32.97 -19.68 -30.00
CA THR A 1016 33.38 -18.72 -31.02
C THR A 1016 34.51 -19.27 -31.91
N ALA A 1017 35.50 -19.92 -31.33
CA ALA A 1017 36.62 -20.53 -32.07
C ALA A 1017 36.13 -21.61 -33.05
N TRP A 1018 35.16 -22.41 -32.63
CA TRP A 1018 34.55 -23.45 -33.48
C TRP A 1018 33.82 -22.82 -34.70
N ILE A 1019 33.10 -21.73 -34.53
CA ILE A 1019 32.38 -21.03 -35.62
C ILE A 1019 33.37 -20.40 -36.62
N LEU A 1020 34.54 -19.94 -36.17
CA LEU A 1020 35.53 -19.32 -37.03
C LEU A 1020 36.29 -20.33 -37.91
N GLU A 1021 36.41 -21.61 -37.49
CA GLU A 1021 37.09 -22.65 -38.21
C GLU A 1021 36.17 -23.61 -39.03
N SER A 1022 34.85 -23.60 -38.74
CA SER A 1022 33.83 -24.37 -39.47
C SER A 1022 33.27 -23.57 -40.66
#